data_9616d4ad45fa05462e2fad243521479d
#
_entry.id   9616d4ad45fa05462e2fad243521479d
#
_cell.length_a   1.000
_cell.length_b   1.000
_cell.length_c   1.000
_cell.angle_alpha   90.00
_cell.angle_beta   90.00
_cell.angle_gamma   90.00
#
_symmetry.space_group_name_H-M   'P 1'
#
loop_
_entity.id
_entity.type
_entity.pdbx_description
1 polymer ?
#
loop_
_entity_poly.entity_id
_entity_poly.type
_entity_poly.pdbx_seq_one_letter_code
_entity_poly.pdbx_strand_id
1 'polypeptide(L)'
;MKHWIFFLIVAAIILPVSAENLEIIKNGRSRFAICAEPDRISQEDAALLCSYLMKSGGVKLEIVTEDRLGERPAVYIGAAAAKKRMQPNERFRRFYWEHRIETDGKNLYIYGNDGPGKLRGTRKGVLEFLERFAGGAAIAPGRGGISVIPQSGITVPDNFHFRCEPWLRFNVSHSKTLGQDSELYEIANNLFPVSWYSYSGSHTHGGAIPAALFKTHPEYFAMTGGKRRLQSSDNWHNNYCFSNPEVRRRLMADTRRRLQKASEIMIQLGQNDGIKPCECAECHRLYADITPGELLWKIHREIAMQMNKEFPEKKLHLIAYGDTGRPPRTFTSFPGNVEINLAPCTPEILQNWKTCQVPGGFNAYLYNWGWYKNEGFTPKLSFSALKRQAKMLKESGVAGIYRCDFGELFGLEGPSYYIWGKLLLDPDRDEDKLLENYCRHAFGNAAEKMTEFYRYLNRLLEKEILGYHADMDFNDLSASSDPRAPMKLLAARYQENEMKELEGILKQAEALESELEFMKVVRIEFDYLKHTAGAARAAQKLGETLEKSDCDVLFSALEQRKKFIETLPCRTINGKTAVGDLGAFRLFANVDLKVLADGGRLFGRWRAPLNWDAAYYRQNRLYPVGRKISADGQRQLLVQRNYEPVKAVVRTHPTYVSCHYKEGRLRVIFECVNSSGNDLLKEEFWVHLGQKGERMRFTGRPHRGAANHWVRVKRNQENQGEGDLYKLTDKKVSIAVHGNQVEFVIPLTEFHIDPALPLEFNATRLGIVSVVWEYNLDQKTYKNCTDKLGVLAL
;
A
#
# COMPACT_ATOMS: atom_id res chain seq x y z
N MET A 1 -67.20 53.86 12.01
CA MET A 1 -67.47 53.13 10.81
C MET A 1 -66.17 52.44 10.39
N LYS A 2 -66.06 51.15 10.64
CA LYS A 2 -64.85 50.35 10.37
C LYS A 2 -65.13 49.54 9.07
N HIS A 3 -64.36 49.75 8.03
CA HIS A 3 -64.50 48.98 6.82
C HIS A 3 -63.56 47.79 6.93
N TRP A 4 -64.10 46.59 6.86
CA TRP A 4 -63.38 45.33 6.72
C TRP A 4 -63.26 45.03 5.26
N ILE A 5 -62.01 44.95 4.73
CA ILE A 5 -61.67 44.44 3.38
C ILE A 5 -61.34 42.97 3.53
N PHE A 6 -62.17 42.08 2.94
CA PHE A 6 -61.89 40.66 2.84
C PHE A 6 -60.94 40.42 1.64
N PHE A 7 -59.73 39.97 1.95
CA PHE A 7 -58.83 39.40 0.92
C PHE A 7 -59.19 37.93 0.73
N LEU A 8 -59.71 37.58 -0.42
CA LEU A 8 -59.84 36.19 -0.89
C LEU A 8 -58.41 35.69 -1.30
N ILE A 9 -57.80 34.86 -0.47
CA ILE A 9 -56.63 34.10 -0.87
C ILE A 9 -57.11 32.90 -1.68
N VAL A 10 -56.93 32.94 -3.00
CA VAL A 10 -57.05 31.76 -3.86
C VAL A 10 -55.80 30.93 -3.63
N ALA A 11 -55.87 29.90 -2.79
CA ALA A 11 -54.86 28.86 -2.70
C ALA A 11 -54.89 28.05 -3.99
N ALA A 12 -53.96 28.35 -4.88
CA ALA A 12 -53.66 27.43 -6.01
C ALA A 12 -53.14 26.12 -5.41
N ILE A 13 -53.98 25.10 -5.39
CA ILE A 13 -53.56 23.72 -5.13
C ILE A 13 -52.62 23.33 -6.26
N ILE A 14 -51.32 23.47 -6.03
CA ILE A 14 -50.32 22.84 -6.88
C ILE A 14 -50.45 21.34 -6.58
N LEU A 15 -51.22 20.62 -7.34
CA LEU A 15 -51.18 19.17 -7.40
C LEU A 15 -49.75 18.80 -7.76
N PRO A 16 -49.05 17.89 -7.02
CA PRO A 16 -47.81 17.40 -7.49
C PRO A 16 -48.04 16.74 -8.85
N VAL A 17 -47.45 17.32 -9.87
CA VAL A 17 -47.35 16.64 -11.19
C VAL A 17 -46.64 15.32 -10.88
N SER A 18 -47.37 14.21 -10.97
CA SER A 18 -46.78 12.88 -10.91
C SER A 18 -45.73 12.83 -12.00
N ALA A 19 -44.45 12.77 -11.63
CA ALA A 19 -43.42 12.62 -12.65
C ALA A 19 -43.74 11.35 -13.43
N GLU A 20 -44.09 11.52 -14.70
CA GLU A 20 -44.27 10.37 -15.59
C GLU A 20 -42.90 9.68 -15.70
N ASN A 21 -42.91 8.35 -15.68
CA ASN A 21 -41.68 7.56 -15.81
C ASN A 21 -41.55 7.03 -17.22
N LEU A 22 -40.36 7.12 -17.77
CA LEU A 22 -40.02 6.51 -19.05
C LEU A 22 -39.84 4.99 -18.82
N GLU A 23 -40.83 4.22 -19.25
CA GLU A 23 -40.82 2.75 -19.09
C GLU A 23 -40.00 2.09 -20.20
N ILE A 24 -38.71 1.86 -19.95
CA ILE A 24 -37.81 1.18 -20.90
C ILE A 24 -38.23 -0.27 -21.10
N ILE A 25 -38.49 -0.98 -20.00
CA ILE A 25 -39.04 -2.35 -19.98
C ILE A 25 -40.20 -2.37 -18.99
N LYS A 26 -41.32 -2.95 -19.40
CA LYS A 26 -42.52 -3.17 -18.57
C LYS A 26 -43.07 -4.57 -18.79
N ASN A 27 -43.17 -5.34 -17.71
CA ASN A 27 -43.75 -6.72 -17.74
C ASN A 27 -43.16 -7.60 -18.87
N GLY A 28 -41.84 -7.60 -19.03
CA GLY A 28 -41.16 -8.40 -20.04
C GLY A 28 -41.37 -7.92 -21.50
N ARG A 29 -41.80 -6.68 -21.71
CA ARG A 29 -41.96 -6.08 -23.03
C ARG A 29 -41.27 -4.71 -23.12
N SER A 30 -40.85 -4.33 -24.33
CA SER A 30 -40.33 -2.99 -24.61
C SER A 30 -40.76 -2.52 -25.99
N ARG A 31 -40.95 -1.21 -26.14
CA ARG A 31 -41.12 -0.54 -27.45
C ARG A 31 -39.84 0.15 -27.89
N PHE A 32 -38.82 0.20 -26.99
CA PHE A 32 -37.55 0.88 -27.24
C PHE A 32 -36.64 0.07 -28.17
N ALA A 33 -35.89 0.81 -28.98
CA ALA A 33 -34.67 0.28 -29.60
C ALA A 33 -33.43 0.98 -29.00
N ILE A 34 -32.26 0.35 -29.11
CA ILE A 34 -30.98 1.01 -28.80
C ILE A 34 -30.49 1.65 -30.09
N CYS A 35 -30.33 2.99 -30.09
CA CYS A 35 -29.82 3.73 -31.25
C CYS A 35 -28.34 4.06 -31.05
N ALA A 36 -27.49 3.53 -31.92
CA ALA A 36 -26.03 3.72 -31.84
C ALA A 36 -25.44 3.97 -33.23
N GLU A 37 -24.39 4.78 -33.31
CA GLU A 37 -23.62 4.95 -34.54
C GLU A 37 -22.91 3.63 -34.92
N PRO A 38 -22.59 3.45 -36.23
CA PRO A 38 -21.95 2.20 -36.69
C PRO A 38 -20.47 2.08 -36.33
N ASP A 39 -19.93 3.00 -35.56
CA ASP A 39 -18.56 2.89 -35.08
C ASP A 39 -18.39 1.79 -34.00
N ARG A 40 -17.18 1.23 -33.91
CA ARG A 40 -16.87 0.09 -33.04
C ARG A 40 -17.19 0.37 -31.57
N ILE A 41 -16.89 1.57 -31.07
CA ILE A 41 -17.07 1.92 -29.67
C ILE A 41 -18.56 1.97 -29.32
N SER A 42 -19.35 2.70 -30.10
CA SER A 42 -20.80 2.82 -29.91
C SER A 42 -21.51 1.47 -30.00
N GLN A 43 -21.10 0.60 -30.92
CA GLN A 43 -21.68 -0.73 -31.09
C GLN A 43 -21.33 -1.67 -29.92
N GLU A 44 -20.09 -1.66 -29.41
CA GLU A 44 -19.68 -2.44 -28.23
C GLU A 44 -20.47 -2.02 -26.98
N ASP A 45 -20.70 -0.73 -26.78
CA ASP A 45 -21.39 -0.24 -25.58
C ASP A 45 -22.91 -0.44 -25.69
N ALA A 46 -23.46 -0.37 -26.90
CA ALA A 46 -24.85 -0.74 -27.16
C ALA A 46 -25.10 -2.25 -26.94
N ALA A 47 -24.17 -3.09 -27.39
CA ALA A 47 -24.23 -4.54 -27.16
C ALA A 47 -24.11 -4.89 -25.66
N LEU A 48 -23.25 -4.19 -24.93
CA LEU A 48 -23.12 -4.31 -23.50
C LEU A 48 -24.46 -4.00 -22.81
N LEU A 49 -25.05 -2.84 -23.09
CA LEU A 49 -26.36 -2.44 -22.55
C LEU A 49 -27.44 -3.47 -22.88
N CYS A 50 -27.57 -3.86 -24.16
CA CYS A 50 -28.54 -4.85 -24.59
C CYS A 50 -28.42 -6.17 -23.83
N SER A 51 -27.20 -6.68 -23.63
CA SER A 51 -26.97 -7.92 -22.94
C SER A 51 -27.40 -7.88 -21.48
N TYR A 52 -27.17 -6.76 -20.81
CA TYR A 52 -27.55 -6.57 -19.40
C TYR A 52 -29.03 -6.25 -19.22
N LEU A 53 -29.66 -5.54 -20.14
CA LEU A 53 -31.11 -5.35 -20.15
C LEU A 53 -31.83 -6.70 -20.31
N MET A 54 -31.32 -7.57 -21.17
CA MET A 54 -31.84 -8.93 -21.31
C MET A 54 -31.72 -9.74 -20.00
N LYS A 55 -30.60 -9.63 -19.27
CA LYS A 55 -30.43 -10.29 -17.97
C LYS A 55 -31.33 -9.70 -16.88
N SER A 56 -31.52 -8.39 -16.89
CA SER A 56 -32.29 -7.66 -15.88
C SER A 56 -33.79 -7.77 -16.12
N GLY A 57 -34.26 -7.34 -17.30
CA GLY A 57 -35.69 -7.22 -17.63
C GLY A 57 -36.22 -8.27 -18.57
N GLY A 58 -35.43 -9.27 -18.98
CA GLY A 58 -35.85 -10.38 -19.84
C GLY A 58 -36.08 -10.01 -21.31
N VAL A 59 -35.71 -8.78 -21.75
CA VAL A 59 -35.99 -8.29 -23.09
C VAL A 59 -34.72 -7.95 -23.83
N LYS A 60 -34.54 -8.51 -25.02
CA LYS A 60 -33.47 -8.13 -25.95
C LYS A 60 -33.93 -6.98 -26.83
N LEU A 61 -33.36 -5.80 -26.61
CA LEU A 61 -33.64 -4.64 -27.46
C LEU A 61 -32.88 -4.75 -28.79
N GLU A 62 -33.52 -4.32 -29.91
CA GLU A 62 -32.86 -4.22 -31.20
C GLU A 62 -31.86 -3.06 -31.20
N ILE A 63 -30.67 -3.28 -31.77
CA ILE A 63 -29.66 -2.23 -31.96
C ILE A 63 -29.78 -1.75 -33.40
N VAL A 64 -30.04 -0.45 -33.59
CA VAL A 64 -30.28 0.16 -34.88
C VAL A 64 -29.50 1.46 -35.04
N THR A 65 -29.34 1.89 -36.28
CA THR A 65 -28.92 3.26 -36.64
C THR A 65 -30.12 4.19 -36.71
N GLU A 66 -29.93 5.48 -36.71
CA GLU A 66 -31.00 6.45 -36.63
C GLU A 66 -31.97 6.37 -37.82
N ASP A 67 -31.47 6.09 -39.01
CA ASP A 67 -32.27 5.89 -40.25
C ASP A 67 -33.24 4.70 -40.19
N ARG A 68 -32.95 3.71 -39.34
CA ARG A 68 -33.78 2.51 -39.12
C ARG A 68 -34.63 2.57 -37.86
N LEU A 69 -34.52 3.62 -37.07
CA LEU A 69 -35.26 3.75 -35.81
C LEU A 69 -36.77 3.94 -36.04
N GLY A 70 -37.18 4.71 -37.07
CA GLY A 70 -38.55 5.10 -37.27
C GLY A 70 -39.11 5.97 -36.15
N GLU A 71 -40.36 5.76 -35.76
CA GLU A 71 -41.03 6.53 -34.68
C GLU A 71 -40.84 5.94 -33.28
N ARG A 72 -40.13 4.85 -33.18
CA ARG A 72 -39.90 4.17 -31.89
C ARG A 72 -39.16 5.05 -30.89
N PRO A 73 -39.47 4.98 -29.58
CA PRO A 73 -38.62 5.55 -28.56
C PRO A 73 -37.27 4.83 -28.53
N ALA A 74 -36.23 5.54 -28.17
CA ALA A 74 -34.87 5.01 -28.23
C ALA A 74 -34.08 5.23 -26.94
N VAL A 75 -33.16 4.30 -26.72
CA VAL A 75 -31.97 4.52 -25.84
C VAL A 75 -30.81 4.88 -26.78
N TYR A 76 -30.52 6.16 -26.89
CA TYR A 76 -29.40 6.68 -27.67
C TYR A 76 -28.07 6.46 -26.91
N ILE A 77 -27.07 5.92 -27.61
CA ILE A 77 -25.78 5.57 -26.98
C ILE A 77 -24.63 6.29 -27.69
N GLY A 78 -23.69 6.82 -26.88
CA GLY A 78 -22.40 7.35 -27.33
C GLY A 78 -22.55 8.51 -28.31
N ALA A 79 -21.93 8.41 -29.49
CA ALA A 79 -21.93 9.48 -30.47
C ALA A 79 -23.35 9.86 -30.95
N ALA A 80 -24.29 8.90 -31.09
CA ALA A 80 -25.67 9.17 -31.45
C ALA A 80 -26.39 10.03 -30.40
N ALA A 81 -26.17 9.74 -29.11
CA ALA A 81 -26.71 10.56 -28.01
C ALA A 81 -26.05 11.94 -27.95
N ALA A 82 -24.72 12.00 -28.06
CA ALA A 82 -23.97 13.25 -28.01
C ALA A 82 -24.38 14.23 -29.11
N LYS A 83 -24.61 13.76 -30.35
CA LYS A 83 -25.11 14.57 -31.46
C LYS A 83 -26.44 15.27 -31.15
N LYS A 84 -27.30 14.64 -30.35
CA LYS A 84 -28.62 15.18 -30.00
C LYS A 84 -28.63 16.09 -28.78
N ARG A 85 -27.69 15.90 -27.87
CA ARG A 85 -27.75 16.53 -26.54
C ARG A 85 -26.66 17.55 -26.27
N MET A 86 -25.48 17.42 -26.88
CA MET A 86 -24.39 18.37 -26.68
C MET A 86 -24.54 19.61 -27.54
N GLN A 87 -24.25 20.77 -27.00
CA GLN A 87 -24.18 22.00 -27.77
C GLN A 87 -22.97 21.98 -28.74
N PRO A 88 -23.01 22.70 -29.88
CA PRO A 88 -21.94 22.64 -30.90
C PRO A 88 -20.52 22.92 -30.35
N ASN A 89 -20.39 23.80 -29.36
CA ASN A 89 -19.11 24.19 -28.75
C ASN A 89 -18.83 23.47 -27.44
N GLU A 90 -19.69 22.60 -26.99
CA GLU A 90 -19.51 21.85 -25.76
C GLU A 90 -18.52 20.72 -25.96
N ARG A 91 -17.62 20.52 -25.00
CA ARG A 91 -16.62 19.46 -25.01
C ARG A 91 -16.46 18.90 -23.62
N PHE A 92 -16.20 17.61 -23.52
CA PHE A 92 -15.73 16.98 -22.30
C PHE A 92 -14.31 17.42 -21.97
N ARG A 93 -13.97 17.46 -20.69
CA ARG A 93 -12.59 17.73 -20.25
C ARG A 93 -11.67 16.62 -20.75
N ARG A 94 -10.58 17.01 -21.36
CA ARG A 94 -9.59 16.07 -21.86
C ARG A 94 -9.05 15.20 -20.72
N PHE A 95 -9.02 13.88 -20.90
CA PHE A 95 -8.54 12.86 -19.96
C PHE A 95 -9.43 12.57 -18.76
N TYR A 96 -10.65 13.09 -18.67
CA TYR A 96 -11.61 12.77 -17.62
C TYR A 96 -12.69 11.84 -18.09
N TRP A 97 -13.15 10.95 -17.21
CA TRP A 97 -14.17 9.93 -17.45
C TRP A 97 -15.59 10.50 -17.31
N GLU A 98 -15.82 11.66 -17.90
CA GLU A 98 -17.10 12.34 -17.85
C GLU A 98 -18.16 11.56 -18.63
N HIS A 99 -19.38 11.55 -18.10
CA HIS A 99 -20.53 10.94 -18.75
C HIS A 99 -21.83 11.57 -18.28
N ARG A 100 -22.87 11.34 -19.08
CA ARG A 100 -24.21 11.86 -18.84
C ARG A 100 -25.25 10.79 -19.11
N ILE A 101 -26.36 10.87 -18.35
CA ILE A 101 -27.57 10.07 -18.53
C ILE A 101 -28.72 11.05 -18.44
N GLU A 102 -29.46 11.20 -19.52
CA GLU A 102 -30.51 12.21 -19.62
C GLU A 102 -31.77 11.64 -20.32
N THR A 103 -32.95 12.16 -19.99
CA THR A 103 -34.20 11.84 -20.65
C THR A 103 -34.85 13.11 -21.22
N ASP A 104 -35.77 12.98 -22.21
CA ASP A 104 -36.55 14.06 -22.80
C ASP A 104 -38.06 13.78 -22.81
N GLY A 105 -38.50 12.87 -21.93
CA GLY A 105 -39.88 12.42 -21.89
C GLY A 105 -40.22 11.32 -22.92
N LYS A 106 -39.43 11.13 -23.96
CA LYS A 106 -39.59 10.08 -24.98
C LYS A 106 -38.42 9.13 -25.06
N ASN A 107 -37.21 9.65 -24.94
CA ASN A 107 -35.98 8.92 -25.16
C ASN A 107 -35.03 9.00 -23.95
N LEU A 108 -34.13 8.02 -23.85
CA LEU A 108 -33.03 7.99 -22.94
C LEU A 108 -31.71 8.20 -23.71
N TYR A 109 -30.81 9.02 -23.17
CA TYR A 109 -29.53 9.35 -23.77
C TYR A 109 -28.41 9.00 -22.79
N ILE A 110 -27.45 8.16 -23.22
CA ILE A 110 -26.28 7.77 -22.44
C ILE A 110 -25.02 8.06 -23.26
N TYR A 111 -24.20 9.00 -22.84
CA TYR A 111 -23.01 9.39 -23.57
C TYR A 111 -21.94 9.92 -22.65
N GLY A 112 -20.68 9.91 -23.11
CA GLY A 112 -19.57 10.34 -22.33
C GLY A 112 -18.31 10.62 -23.14
N ASN A 113 -17.22 10.90 -22.45
CA ASN A 113 -15.94 11.18 -23.05
C ASN A 113 -15.30 9.88 -23.57
N ASP A 114 -15.52 9.57 -24.82
CA ASP A 114 -14.87 8.45 -25.53
C ASP A 114 -13.62 8.95 -26.28
N GLY A 115 -12.85 9.81 -25.64
CA GLY A 115 -11.69 10.49 -26.16
C GLY A 115 -10.47 9.62 -26.42
N PRO A 116 -9.32 10.23 -26.64
CA PRO A 116 -8.11 9.51 -27.01
C PRO A 116 -7.69 8.48 -25.97
N GLY A 117 -7.19 7.36 -26.45
CA GLY A 117 -6.70 6.26 -25.65
C GLY A 117 -7.79 5.30 -25.22
N LYS A 118 -7.80 4.92 -23.93
CA LYS A 118 -8.76 3.97 -23.35
C LYS A 118 -9.94 4.63 -22.66
N LEU A 119 -10.18 5.92 -22.89
CA LEU A 119 -11.34 6.59 -22.33
C LEU A 119 -12.63 6.00 -22.92
N ARG A 120 -13.51 5.57 -22.07
CA ARG A 120 -14.79 4.95 -22.39
C ARG A 120 -15.87 5.54 -21.47
N GLY A 121 -16.07 6.87 -21.59
CA GLY A 121 -17.05 7.61 -20.80
C GLY A 121 -18.47 7.13 -21.04
N THR A 122 -18.82 6.79 -22.27
CA THR A 122 -20.13 6.17 -22.60
C THR A 122 -20.28 4.83 -21.88
N ARG A 123 -19.26 3.95 -21.91
CA ARG A 123 -19.29 2.67 -21.18
C ARG A 123 -19.49 2.88 -19.68
N LYS A 124 -18.83 3.89 -19.10
CA LYS A 124 -19.06 4.27 -17.71
C LYS A 124 -20.49 4.69 -17.46
N GLY A 125 -21.08 5.49 -18.38
CA GLY A 125 -22.48 5.88 -18.33
C GLY A 125 -23.43 4.68 -18.40
N VAL A 126 -23.15 3.71 -19.27
CA VAL A 126 -23.94 2.46 -19.35
C VAL A 126 -23.88 1.68 -18.03
N LEU A 127 -22.70 1.53 -17.44
CA LEU A 127 -22.54 0.83 -16.15
C LEU A 127 -23.23 1.58 -14.99
N GLU A 128 -23.17 2.91 -15.01
CA GLU A 128 -23.88 3.76 -14.04
C GLU A 128 -25.42 3.64 -14.21
N PHE A 129 -25.91 3.60 -15.45
CA PHE A 129 -27.31 3.37 -15.73
C PHE A 129 -27.79 1.99 -15.22
N LEU A 130 -26.99 0.94 -15.46
CA LEU A 130 -27.31 -0.41 -14.99
C LEU A 130 -27.39 -0.45 -13.45
N GLU A 131 -26.48 0.21 -12.75
CA GLU A 131 -26.48 0.26 -11.30
C GLU A 131 -27.68 1.04 -10.73
N ARG A 132 -28.08 2.14 -11.38
CA ARG A 132 -29.17 2.99 -10.87
C ARG A 132 -30.56 2.45 -11.18
N PHE A 133 -30.76 1.85 -12.36
CA PHE A 133 -32.09 1.59 -12.89
C PHE A 133 -32.35 0.15 -13.31
N ALA A 134 -31.31 -0.63 -13.55
CA ALA A 134 -31.44 -1.96 -14.10
C ALA A 134 -30.92 -3.09 -13.19
N GLY A 135 -30.80 -2.82 -11.88
CA GLY A 135 -30.40 -3.84 -10.89
C GLY A 135 -29.02 -4.44 -11.11
N GLY A 136 -28.08 -3.71 -11.74
CA GLY A 136 -26.73 -4.15 -11.96
C GLY A 136 -25.75 -3.63 -10.91
N ALA A 137 -24.72 -4.40 -10.55
CA ALA A 137 -23.57 -3.92 -9.77
C ALA A 137 -22.29 -4.68 -10.14
N ALA A 138 -21.18 -3.96 -10.24
CA ALA A 138 -19.87 -4.57 -10.45
C ALA A 138 -19.23 -4.87 -9.09
N ILE A 139 -19.35 -6.10 -8.61
CA ILE A 139 -18.92 -6.52 -7.27
C ILE A 139 -17.52 -7.12 -7.26
N ALA A 140 -17.06 -7.68 -8.38
CA ALA A 140 -15.73 -8.27 -8.53
C ALA A 140 -15.28 -8.24 -10.00
N PRO A 141 -14.00 -8.37 -10.30
CA PRO A 141 -13.50 -8.53 -11.66
C PRO A 141 -13.85 -9.90 -12.24
N GLY A 142 -13.76 -10.02 -13.56
CA GLY A 142 -14.05 -11.25 -14.29
C GLY A 142 -15.47 -11.34 -14.85
N ARG A 143 -15.74 -12.44 -15.58
CA ARG A 143 -16.99 -12.58 -16.35
C ARG A 143 -18.27 -12.61 -15.51
N GLY A 144 -18.19 -13.09 -14.28
CA GLY A 144 -19.31 -13.11 -13.33
C GLY A 144 -19.37 -11.91 -12.39
N GLY A 145 -18.42 -10.96 -12.52
CA GLY A 145 -18.24 -9.87 -11.57
C GLY A 145 -19.27 -8.77 -11.63
N ILE A 146 -20.04 -8.65 -12.75
CA ILE A 146 -21.21 -7.79 -12.79
C ILE A 146 -22.44 -8.64 -12.49
N SER A 147 -22.92 -8.48 -11.27
CA SER A 147 -24.16 -9.08 -10.80
C SER A 147 -25.35 -8.31 -11.35
N VAL A 148 -26.40 -9.02 -11.70
CA VAL A 148 -27.67 -8.43 -12.12
C VAL A 148 -28.81 -9.08 -11.37
N ILE A 149 -29.55 -8.31 -10.62
CA ILE A 149 -30.77 -8.75 -9.95
C ILE A 149 -31.93 -8.51 -10.92
N PRO A 150 -32.66 -9.54 -11.35
CA PRO A 150 -33.79 -9.42 -12.26
C PRO A 150 -34.83 -8.41 -11.76
N GLN A 151 -35.37 -7.61 -12.69
CA GLN A 151 -36.34 -6.57 -12.42
C GLN A 151 -37.65 -6.86 -13.21
N SER A 152 -38.80 -6.63 -12.60
CA SER A 152 -40.12 -6.73 -13.29
C SER A 152 -40.32 -5.64 -14.32
N GLY A 153 -39.60 -4.53 -14.20
CA GLY A 153 -39.59 -3.41 -15.14
C GLY A 153 -38.36 -2.52 -14.94
N ILE A 154 -38.00 -1.76 -15.95
CA ILE A 154 -36.91 -0.79 -15.91
C ILE A 154 -37.52 0.56 -16.27
N THR A 155 -37.53 1.48 -15.32
CA THR A 155 -38.10 2.81 -15.44
C THR A 155 -37.08 3.88 -15.09
N VAL A 156 -37.16 5.01 -15.77
CA VAL A 156 -36.34 6.21 -15.53
C VAL A 156 -37.29 7.41 -15.46
N PRO A 157 -37.09 8.38 -14.56
CA PRO A 157 -37.89 9.61 -14.58
C PRO A 157 -37.81 10.30 -15.94
N ASP A 158 -38.92 10.83 -16.42
CA ASP A 158 -39.03 11.43 -17.76
C ASP A 158 -38.21 12.71 -17.95
N ASN A 159 -37.83 13.34 -16.84
CA ASN A 159 -37.02 14.55 -16.79
C ASN A 159 -35.66 14.31 -16.05
N PHE A 160 -35.11 13.11 -16.18
CA PHE A 160 -33.87 12.75 -15.50
C PHE A 160 -32.66 13.38 -16.17
N HIS A 161 -31.83 14.05 -15.37
CA HIS A 161 -30.56 14.64 -15.79
C HIS A 161 -29.45 14.29 -14.80
N PHE A 162 -28.52 13.47 -15.23
CA PHE A 162 -27.34 13.10 -14.45
C PHE A 162 -26.07 13.44 -15.22
N ARG A 163 -25.22 14.24 -14.60
CA ARG A 163 -23.90 14.61 -15.10
C ARG A 163 -22.84 14.13 -14.11
N CYS A 164 -21.94 13.31 -14.57
CA CYS A 164 -20.79 12.88 -13.80
C CYS A 164 -19.53 13.59 -14.30
N GLU A 165 -18.94 14.36 -13.43
CA GLU A 165 -17.69 15.08 -13.65
C GLU A 165 -16.64 14.62 -12.65
N PRO A 166 -15.99 13.44 -12.87
CA PRO A 166 -15.01 12.91 -11.94
C PRO A 166 -13.88 13.90 -11.70
N TRP A 167 -13.44 14.03 -10.45
CA TRP A 167 -12.27 14.84 -10.11
C TRP A 167 -10.95 14.11 -10.42
N LEU A 168 -10.98 12.77 -10.50
CA LEU A 168 -9.86 11.92 -10.89
C LEU A 168 -9.77 11.75 -12.41
N ARG A 169 -8.55 11.86 -12.93
CA ARG A 169 -8.22 11.51 -14.31
C ARG A 169 -7.87 10.03 -14.44
N PHE A 170 -7.20 9.47 -13.46
CA PHE A 170 -6.80 8.08 -13.43
C PHE A 170 -6.74 7.51 -12.01
N ASN A 171 -6.87 6.19 -11.92
CA ASN A 171 -6.68 5.43 -10.70
C ASN A 171 -6.15 4.04 -11.07
N VAL A 172 -4.83 3.90 -11.12
CA VAL A 172 -4.14 2.71 -11.63
C VAL A 172 -3.43 1.96 -10.52
N SER A 173 -3.18 0.66 -10.74
CA SER A 173 -2.45 -0.19 -9.79
C SER A 173 -1.11 -0.63 -10.34
N HIS A 174 -0.14 -0.82 -9.44
CA HIS A 174 1.13 -1.47 -9.70
C HIS A 174 0.96 -2.95 -10.05
N SER A 175 0.10 -3.62 -9.30
CA SER A 175 -0.17 -5.04 -9.49
C SER A 175 -1.24 -5.26 -10.55
N LYS A 176 -1.10 -6.35 -11.31
CA LYS A 176 -2.12 -6.84 -12.23
C LYS A 176 -3.02 -7.88 -11.55
N THR A 177 -3.29 -7.70 -10.27
CA THR A 177 -4.06 -8.64 -9.45
C THR A 177 -5.48 -8.86 -9.96
N LEU A 178 -6.08 -7.84 -10.58
CA LEU A 178 -7.46 -7.93 -11.10
C LEU A 178 -7.62 -8.83 -12.32
N GLY A 179 -6.52 -9.26 -12.98
CA GLY A 179 -6.58 -10.16 -14.12
C GLY A 179 -6.93 -9.48 -15.46
N GLN A 180 -7.16 -10.30 -16.50
CA GLN A 180 -7.39 -9.78 -17.86
C GLN A 180 -8.82 -9.28 -18.09
N ASP A 181 -9.83 -9.84 -17.40
CA ASP A 181 -11.24 -9.52 -17.57
C ASP A 181 -11.75 -8.49 -16.55
N SER A 182 -10.87 -7.52 -16.16
CA SER A 182 -11.16 -6.55 -15.09
C SER A 182 -11.78 -5.24 -15.59
N GLU A 183 -11.77 -4.96 -16.89
CA GLU A 183 -12.11 -3.63 -17.43
C GLU A 183 -13.48 -3.10 -16.96
N LEU A 184 -14.52 -3.92 -17.02
CA LEU A 184 -15.85 -3.48 -16.60
C LEU A 184 -15.92 -3.18 -15.10
N TYR A 185 -15.27 -4.00 -14.29
CA TYR A 185 -15.15 -3.78 -12.85
C TYR A 185 -14.38 -2.49 -12.54
N GLU A 186 -13.25 -2.28 -13.21
CA GLU A 186 -12.42 -1.09 -13.02
C GLU A 186 -13.19 0.18 -13.38
N ILE A 187 -13.83 0.23 -14.56
CA ILE A 187 -14.62 1.38 -15.00
C ILE A 187 -15.80 1.62 -14.05
N ALA A 188 -16.57 0.59 -13.69
CA ALA A 188 -17.73 0.73 -12.81
C ALA A 188 -17.36 1.25 -11.41
N ASN A 189 -16.18 0.88 -10.90
CA ASN A 189 -15.68 1.25 -9.57
C ASN A 189 -14.66 2.38 -9.59
N ASN A 190 -14.62 3.20 -10.64
CA ASN A 190 -13.76 4.38 -10.74
C ASN A 190 -12.25 4.09 -10.59
N LEU A 191 -11.85 2.88 -10.96
CA LEU A 191 -10.45 2.46 -11.07
C LEU A 191 -9.99 2.72 -12.51
N PHE A 192 -9.92 3.98 -12.88
CA PHE A 192 -9.78 4.44 -14.24
C PHE A 192 -8.43 4.09 -14.85
N PRO A 193 -8.36 3.19 -15.85
CA PRO A 193 -7.13 2.92 -16.56
C PRO A 193 -6.67 4.13 -17.38
N VAL A 194 -5.38 4.20 -17.67
CA VAL A 194 -4.83 5.26 -18.51
C VAL A 194 -4.11 4.69 -19.73
N SER A 195 -4.13 5.45 -20.81
CA SER A 195 -3.34 5.16 -22.02
C SER A 195 -2.53 6.35 -22.52
N TRP A 196 -2.75 7.54 -21.96
CA TRP A 196 -2.04 8.78 -22.28
C TRP A 196 -0.86 9.03 -21.37
N TYR A 197 -0.57 8.11 -20.44
CA TYR A 197 0.49 8.17 -19.46
C TYR A 197 1.30 6.86 -19.50
N SER A 198 2.56 6.96 -19.89
CA SER A 198 3.48 5.83 -19.82
C SER A 198 3.99 5.66 -18.40
N TYR A 199 3.35 4.77 -17.67
CA TYR A 199 3.80 4.39 -16.34
C TYR A 199 4.73 3.17 -16.42
N SER A 200 6.01 3.38 -16.15
CA SER A 200 7.04 2.33 -16.19
C SER A 200 7.66 2.05 -14.81
N GLY A 201 6.87 2.17 -13.74
CA GLY A 201 7.41 2.22 -12.38
C GLY A 201 7.93 3.62 -12.05
N SER A 202 8.01 3.97 -10.77
CA SER A 202 8.41 5.33 -10.36
C SER A 202 9.89 5.63 -10.59
N HIS A 203 10.73 4.62 -10.77
CA HIS A 203 12.19 4.66 -10.76
C HIS A 203 12.75 4.55 -12.17
N THR A 204 13.16 5.66 -12.78
CA THR A 204 13.53 5.71 -14.20
C THR A 204 14.99 6.06 -14.47
N HIS A 205 15.75 6.51 -13.49
CA HIS A 205 17.14 6.92 -13.68
C HIS A 205 18.03 5.80 -14.23
N GLY A 206 17.71 4.55 -13.87
CA GLY A 206 18.44 3.39 -14.39
C GLY A 206 18.29 3.14 -15.88
N GLY A 207 17.30 3.75 -16.53
CA GLY A 207 17.18 3.74 -17.98
C GLY A 207 18.23 4.61 -18.66
N ALA A 208 18.62 5.72 -18.02
CA ALA A 208 19.68 6.61 -18.47
C ALA A 208 21.08 6.07 -18.13
N ILE A 209 21.21 5.41 -16.98
CA ILE A 209 22.49 4.91 -16.44
C ILE A 209 22.29 3.43 -16.02
N PRO A 210 22.27 2.52 -17.02
CA PRO A 210 22.12 1.09 -16.75
C PRO A 210 23.25 0.53 -15.89
N ALA A 211 22.96 -0.47 -15.08
CA ALA A 211 23.91 -1.17 -14.20
C ALA A 211 25.18 -1.64 -14.95
N ALA A 212 25.02 -2.06 -16.21
CA ALA A 212 26.13 -2.50 -17.07
C ALA A 212 27.22 -1.46 -17.25
N LEU A 213 26.89 -0.16 -17.17
CA LEU A 213 27.87 0.93 -17.29
C LEU A 213 28.87 0.97 -16.13
N PHE A 214 28.59 0.31 -15.02
CA PHE A 214 29.52 0.27 -13.88
C PHE A 214 30.89 -0.30 -14.25
N LYS A 215 30.94 -1.22 -15.21
CA LYS A 215 32.22 -1.83 -15.67
C LYS A 215 33.15 -0.84 -16.37
N THR A 216 32.58 0.13 -17.09
CA THR A 216 33.33 1.09 -17.91
C THR A 216 33.33 2.48 -17.32
N HIS A 217 32.31 2.83 -16.53
CA HIS A 217 32.09 4.15 -15.95
C HIS A 217 31.66 4.08 -14.49
N PRO A 218 32.53 3.54 -13.60
CA PRO A 218 32.20 3.46 -12.18
C PRO A 218 31.96 4.84 -11.53
N GLU A 219 32.53 5.91 -12.11
CA GLU A 219 32.36 7.30 -11.65
C GLU A 219 30.95 7.84 -11.78
N TYR A 220 30.07 7.17 -12.56
CA TYR A 220 28.66 7.58 -12.63
C TYR A 220 27.87 7.11 -11.40
N PHE A 221 28.37 6.08 -10.70
CA PHE A 221 27.71 5.48 -9.56
C PHE A 221 28.14 6.11 -8.24
N ALA A 222 27.25 6.11 -7.27
CA ALA A 222 27.52 6.72 -5.98
C ALA A 222 28.70 6.04 -5.25
N MET A 223 29.51 6.86 -4.61
CA MET A 223 30.53 6.41 -3.66
C MET A 223 29.85 6.17 -2.30
N THR A 224 30.04 4.99 -1.73
CA THR A 224 29.56 4.63 -0.40
C THR A 224 30.62 3.84 0.35
N GLY A 225 30.96 4.28 1.58
CA GLY A 225 32.05 3.71 2.34
C GLY A 225 33.40 3.84 1.62
N GLY A 226 33.66 4.99 1.00
CA GLY A 226 34.89 5.33 0.30
C GLY A 226 35.11 4.64 -1.05
N LYS A 227 34.14 3.89 -1.57
CA LYS A 227 34.25 3.16 -2.85
C LYS A 227 33.03 3.36 -3.74
N ARG A 228 33.26 3.47 -5.05
CA ARG A 228 32.18 3.39 -6.04
C ARG A 228 31.59 1.98 -6.02
N ARG A 229 30.28 1.86 -5.94
CA ARG A 229 29.63 0.56 -5.80
C ARG A 229 28.42 0.42 -6.73
N LEU A 230 28.34 -0.71 -7.40
CA LEU A 230 27.11 -1.22 -7.97
C LEU A 230 26.29 -1.86 -6.84
N GLN A 231 25.12 -1.34 -6.56
CA GLN A 231 24.29 -1.81 -5.45
C GLN A 231 23.40 -2.99 -5.86
N SER A 232 23.00 -3.02 -7.13
CA SER A 232 22.20 -4.09 -7.72
C SER A 232 22.57 -4.28 -9.19
N SER A 233 22.42 -5.52 -9.67
CA SER A 233 22.50 -5.80 -11.11
C SER A 233 21.29 -5.30 -11.88
N ASP A 234 20.18 -5.00 -11.20
CA ASP A 234 19.02 -4.35 -11.82
C ASP A 234 19.22 -2.83 -11.98
N ASN A 235 18.36 -2.22 -12.77
CA ASN A 235 18.43 -0.80 -13.06
C ASN A 235 17.62 0.07 -12.06
N TRP A 236 17.00 -0.52 -11.04
CA TRP A 236 16.03 0.17 -10.18
C TRP A 236 16.62 0.62 -8.84
N HIS A 237 17.66 -0.05 -8.36
CA HIS A 237 18.21 0.11 -7.01
C HIS A 237 19.62 0.70 -6.95
N ASN A 238 20.13 1.21 -8.07
CA ASN A 238 21.46 1.82 -8.10
C ASN A 238 21.38 3.33 -7.78
N ASN A 239 22.39 3.84 -7.11
CA ASN A 239 22.53 5.25 -6.80
C ASN A 239 23.66 5.88 -7.63
N TYR A 240 23.52 7.16 -7.95
CA TYR A 240 24.37 7.84 -8.90
C TYR A 240 25.09 9.04 -8.29
N CYS A 241 26.18 9.44 -8.92
CA CYS A 241 26.96 10.61 -8.54
C CYS A 241 26.42 11.86 -9.24
N PHE A 242 25.50 12.57 -8.60
CA PHE A 242 24.85 13.74 -9.21
C PHE A 242 25.74 14.99 -9.31
N SER A 243 26.94 15.00 -8.71
CA SER A 243 27.95 16.01 -9.01
C SER A 243 28.61 15.78 -10.38
N ASN A 244 28.59 14.55 -10.91
CA ASN A 244 29.13 14.25 -12.22
C ASN A 244 28.24 14.83 -13.34
N PRO A 245 28.76 15.74 -14.19
CA PRO A 245 27.96 16.38 -15.22
C PRO A 245 27.47 15.41 -16.29
N GLU A 246 28.20 14.33 -16.56
CA GLU A 246 27.79 13.33 -17.53
C GLU A 246 26.56 12.54 -17.07
N VAL A 247 26.42 12.28 -15.77
CA VAL A 247 25.21 11.69 -15.17
C VAL A 247 23.99 12.56 -15.46
N ARG A 248 24.10 13.89 -15.24
CA ARG A 248 23.02 14.85 -15.51
C ARG A 248 22.69 14.92 -17.00
N ARG A 249 23.72 14.96 -17.85
CA ARG A 249 23.56 14.97 -19.31
C ARG A 249 22.82 13.72 -19.80
N ARG A 250 23.15 12.56 -19.27
CA ARG A 250 22.49 11.29 -19.61
C ARG A 250 21.02 11.27 -19.19
N LEU A 251 20.71 11.76 -18.00
CA LEU A 251 19.32 11.88 -17.54
C LEU A 251 18.51 12.80 -18.48
N MET A 252 19.06 13.94 -18.87
CA MET A 252 18.45 14.86 -19.82
C MET A 252 18.23 14.19 -21.19
N ALA A 253 19.26 13.54 -21.73
CA ALA A 253 19.22 12.88 -23.04
C ALA A 253 18.23 11.70 -23.07
N ASP A 254 18.17 10.89 -22.00
CA ASP A 254 17.22 9.79 -21.90
C ASP A 254 15.77 10.31 -21.80
N THR A 255 15.54 11.33 -20.99
CA THR A 255 14.21 11.95 -20.87
C THR A 255 13.75 12.50 -22.22
N ARG A 256 14.61 13.23 -22.93
CA ARG A 256 14.33 13.73 -24.28
C ARG A 256 13.99 12.59 -25.25
N ARG A 257 14.83 11.57 -25.33
CA ARG A 257 14.63 10.41 -26.18
C ARG A 257 13.29 9.69 -25.89
N ARG A 258 12.94 9.56 -24.61
CA ARG A 258 11.68 8.94 -24.20
C ARG A 258 10.49 9.79 -24.59
N LEU A 259 10.53 11.11 -24.44
CA LEU A 259 9.45 12.01 -24.86
C LEU A 259 9.27 12.00 -26.38
N GLN A 260 10.37 11.95 -27.15
CA GLN A 260 10.31 11.85 -28.62
C GLN A 260 9.63 10.56 -29.09
N LYS A 261 9.88 9.45 -28.40
CA LYS A 261 9.35 8.13 -28.77
C LYS A 261 7.96 7.85 -28.20
N ALA A 262 7.58 8.54 -27.14
CA ALA A 262 6.31 8.28 -26.45
C ALA A 262 5.12 8.74 -27.31
N SER A 263 4.19 7.82 -27.55
CA SER A 263 2.85 8.17 -28.04
C SER A 263 2.03 8.85 -26.95
N GLU A 264 2.33 8.57 -25.70
CA GLU A 264 1.69 9.12 -24.52
C GLU A 264 2.08 10.58 -24.30
N ILE A 265 1.20 11.31 -23.64
CA ILE A 265 1.43 12.72 -23.32
C ILE A 265 2.37 12.88 -22.15
N MET A 266 2.36 11.95 -21.20
CA MET A 266 3.14 12.01 -19.96
C MET A 266 4.05 10.80 -19.81
N ILE A 267 5.31 11.07 -19.42
CA ILE A 267 6.26 10.04 -19.01
C ILE A 267 6.78 10.33 -17.59
N GLN A 268 7.31 9.30 -16.95
CA GLN A 268 7.95 9.45 -15.64
C GLN A 268 9.40 9.88 -15.72
N LEU A 269 9.80 10.73 -14.77
CA LEU A 269 11.18 11.02 -14.41
C LEU A 269 11.30 10.89 -12.88
N GLY A 270 11.94 9.84 -12.39
CA GLY A 270 12.03 9.57 -10.96
C GLY A 270 13.34 8.89 -10.57
N GLN A 271 13.81 9.23 -9.38
CA GLN A 271 14.98 8.61 -8.76
C GLN A 271 14.78 7.12 -8.51
N ASN A 272 15.89 6.39 -8.40
CA ASN A 272 15.86 4.98 -8.06
C ASN A 272 15.41 4.75 -6.60
N ASP A 273 14.96 3.55 -6.31
CA ASP A 273 14.52 3.16 -4.97
C ASP A 273 15.71 3.06 -3.99
N GLY A 274 15.46 3.41 -2.73
CA GLY A 274 16.47 3.32 -1.68
C GLY A 274 17.67 4.24 -1.89
N ILE A 275 17.44 5.54 -2.17
CA ILE A 275 18.49 6.53 -2.39
C ILE A 275 19.49 6.53 -1.24
N LYS A 276 20.79 6.41 -1.62
CA LYS A 276 21.93 6.68 -0.75
C LYS A 276 22.75 7.80 -1.38
N PRO A 277 22.98 8.90 -0.66
CA PRO A 277 23.80 10.00 -1.17
C PRO A 277 25.20 9.54 -1.53
N CYS A 278 25.75 10.11 -2.58
CA CYS A 278 27.14 9.88 -2.98
C CYS A 278 28.09 10.57 -1.99
N GLU A 279 29.07 9.84 -1.48
CA GLU A 279 30.06 10.32 -0.49
C GLU A 279 31.34 10.87 -1.14
N CYS A 280 31.39 11.16 -2.45
CA CYS A 280 32.60 11.74 -3.05
C CYS A 280 32.76 13.23 -2.67
N ALA A 281 33.99 13.73 -2.73
CA ALA A 281 34.32 15.11 -2.31
C ALA A 281 33.46 16.18 -3.02
N GLU A 282 33.18 15.99 -4.31
CA GLU A 282 32.34 16.90 -5.09
C GLU A 282 30.89 16.94 -4.61
N CYS A 283 30.30 15.74 -4.34
CA CYS A 283 28.97 15.65 -3.76
C CYS A 283 28.91 16.23 -2.34
N HIS A 284 29.93 15.97 -1.52
CA HIS A 284 30.02 16.56 -0.16
C HIS A 284 30.04 18.08 -0.20
N ARG A 285 30.76 18.68 -1.15
CA ARG A 285 30.75 20.14 -1.31
C ARG A 285 29.36 20.66 -1.67
N LEU A 286 28.66 19.99 -2.58
CA LEU A 286 27.26 20.34 -2.92
C LEU A 286 26.31 20.19 -1.71
N TYR A 287 26.53 19.17 -0.90
CA TYR A 287 25.68 18.91 0.27
C TYR A 287 25.97 19.82 1.48
N ALA A 288 27.05 20.61 1.43
CA ALA A 288 27.29 21.65 2.43
C ALA A 288 26.19 22.71 2.45
N ASP A 289 25.68 23.05 1.26
CA ASP A 289 24.66 24.09 1.09
C ASP A 289 23.23 23.55 0.92
N ILE A 290 23.08 22.34 0.34
CA ILE A 290 21.80 21.76 0.00
C ILE A 290 21.76 20.25 0.32
N THR A 291 20.59 19.75 0.66
CA THR A 291 20.41 18.29 0.86
C THR A 291 20.51 17.52 -0.46
N PRO A 292 20.79 16.20 -0.42
CA PRO A 292 20.74 15.35 -1.61
C PRO A 292 19.40 15.40 -2.36
N GLY A 293 18.28 15.43 -1.62
CA GLY A 293 16.94 15.58 -2.20
C GLY A 293 16.73 16.92 -2.88
N GLU A 294 17.26 17.99 -2.31
CA GLU A 294 17.25 19.32 -2.90
C GLU A 294 18.03 19.38 -4.21
N LEU A 295 19.20 18.74 -4.26
CA LEU A 295 19.99 18.64 -5.50
C LEU A 295 19.21 17.89 -6.58
N LEU A 296 18.52 16.79 -6.23
CA LEU A 296 17.66 16.08 -7.17
C LEU A 296 16.52 16.94 -7.70
N TRP A 297 15.85 17.70 -6.83
CA TRP A 297 14.79 18.61 -7.24
C TRP A 297 15.30 19.67 -8.21
N LYS A 298 16.51 20.23 -8.02
CA LYS A 298 17.13 21.16 -8.95
C LYS A 298 17.38 20.52 -10.31
N ILE A 299 17.92 19.29 -10.33
CA ILE A 299 18.19 18.54 -11.57
C ILE A 299 16.88 18.22 -12.30
N HIS A 300 15.87 17.70 -11.59
CA HIS A 300 14.58 17.38 -12.20
C HIS A 300 13.89 18.63 -12.74
N ARG A 301 13.97 19.76 -12.02
CA ARG A 301 13.42 21.04 -12.48
C ARG A 301 14.12 21.54 -13.73
N GLU A 302 15.45 21.47 -13.79
CA GLU A 302 16.24 21.85 -14.97
C GLU A 302 15.84 21.01 -16.20
N ILE A 303 15.76 19.68 -16.03
CA ILE A 303 15.28 18.78 -17.09
C ILE A 303 13.85 19.17 -17.51
N ALA A 304 12.95 19.40 -16.56
CA ALA A 304 11.57 19.74 -16.85
C ALA A 304 11.44 21.07 -17.60
N MET A 305 12.23 22.09 -17.24
CA MET A 305 12.25 23.38 -17.93
C MET A 305 12.72 23.23 -19.38
N GLN A 306 13.76 22.42 -19.61
CA GLN A 306 14.26 22.17 -20.95
C GLN A 306 13.25 21.39 -21.80
N MET A 307 12.65 20.33 -21.22
CA MET A 307 11.64 19.53 -21.91
C MET A 307 10.36 20.33 -22.19
N ASN A 308 9.99 21.26 -21.34
CA ASN A 308 8.84 22.15 -21.58
C ASN A 308 9.01 23.04 -22.80
N LYS A 309 10.26 23.46 -23.09
CA LYS A 309 10.58 24.24 -24.29
C LYS A 309 10.57 23.39 -25.56
N GLU A 310 11.09 22.16 -25.47
CA GLU A 310 11.24 21.25 -26.62
C GLU A 310 9.92 20.51 -26.94
N PHE A 311 9.09 20.22 -25.94
CA PHE A 311 7.87 19.43 -26.05
C PHE A 311 6.75 20.07 -25.23
N PRO A 312 6.19 21.21 -25.63
CA PRO A 312 5.21 21.97 -24.82
C PRO A 312 3.93 21.21 -24.52
N GLU A 313 3.54 20.25 -25.38
CA GLU A 313 2.37 19.40 -25.19
C GLU A 313 2.61 18.16 -24.30
N LYS A 314 3.86 17.90 -23.95
CA LYS A 314 4.24 16.73 -23.17
C LYS A 314 4.42 17.11 -21.70
N LYS A 315 4.22 16.13 -20.82
CA LYS A 315 4.35 16.28 -19.36
C LYS A 315 5.34 15.29 -18.76
N LEU A 316 5.89 15.70 -17.63
CA LEU A 316 6.74 14.89 -16.79
C LEU A 316 6.06 14.61 -15.45
N HIS A 317 6.01 13.36 -15.08
CA HIS A 317 5.54 12.88 -13.79
C HIS A 317 6.73 12.60 -12.88
N LEU A 318 6.93 13.45 -11.88
CA LEU A 318 8.00 13.33 -10.89
C LEU A 318 7.47 12.63 -9.64
N ILE A 319 8.36 12.00 -8.88
CA ILE A 319 8.00 11.36 -7.62
C ILE A 319 8.62 12.09 -6.42
N ALA A 320 7.78 12.46 -5.47
CA ALA A 320 8.18 12.92 -4.14
C ALA A 320 8.24 11.71 -3.19
N TYR A 321 9.46 11.18 -3.00
CA TYR A 321 9.68 9.93 -2.27
C TYR A 321 11.05 9.92 -1.57
N GLY A 322 11.11 9.45 -0.34
CA GLY A 322 12.36 9.43 0.42
C GLY A 322 12.97 10.83 0.55
N ASP A 323 14.19 11.04 0.07
CA ASP A 323 14.90 12.32 0.16
C ASP A 323 14.19 13.47 -0.59
N THR A 324 13.40 13.16 -1.61
CA THR A 324 12.57 14.15 -2.33
C THR A 324 11.14 14.24 -1.78
N GLY A 325 10.80 13.58 -0.69
CA GLY A 325 9.45 13.61 -0.08
C GLY A 325 9.03 15.01 0.40
N ARG A 326 10.01 15.88 0.67
CA ARG A 326 9.75 17.28 1.04
C ARG A 326 9.80 18.18 -0.18
N PRO A 327 9.02 19.28 -0.20
CA PRO A 327 9.12 20.29 -1.25
C PRO A 327 10.52 20.93 -1.28
N PRO A 328 10.96 21.41 -2.46
CA PRO A 328 12.24 22.11 -2.58
C PRO A 328 12.26 23.41 -1.76
N ARG A 329 13.44 23.79 -1.28
CA ARG A 329 13.68 25.03 -0.55
C ARG A 329 14.39 26.09 -1.41
N THR A 330 15.10 25.67 -2.45
CA THR A 330 15.88 26.55 -3.32
C THR A 330 15.06 27.19 -4.43
N PHE A 331 13.81 26.74 -4.61
CA PHE A 331 12.83 27.33 -5.51
C PHE A 331 11.41 27.02 -5.05
N THR A 332 10.45 27.83 -5.48
CA THR A 332 9.05 27.78 -5.03
C THR A 332 8.07 27.38 -6.12
N SER A 333 8.55 27.06 -7.33
CA SER A 333 7.69 26.77 -8.48
C SER A 333 8.34 25.80 -9.45
N PHE A 334 7.56 24.83 -9.91
CA PHE A 334 7.87 23.96 -11.04
C PHE A 334 7.32 24.53 -12.36
N PRO A 335 7.88 24.16 -13.54
CA PRO A 335 7.29 24.51 -14.82
C PRO A 335 5.93 23.78 -15.05
N GLY A 336 5.12 24.31 -15.99
CA GLY A 336 3.75 23.87 -16.22
C GLY A 336 3.58 22.43 -16.73
N ASN A 337 4.67 21.84 -17.21
CA ASN A 337 4.69 20.45 -17.68
C ASN A 337 4.95 19.41 -16.57
N VAL A 338 5.04 19.83 -15.30
CA VAL A 338 5.34 18.94 -14.17
C VAL A 338 4.08 18.58 -13.38
N GLU A 339 3.88 17.30 -13.15
CA GLU A 339 2.99 16.74 -12.15
C GLU A 339 3.81 15.98 -11.12
N ILE A 340 3.43 16.05 -9.83
CA ILE A 340 4.17 15.38 -8.76
C ILE A 340 3.31 14.30 -8.12
N ASN A 341 3.87 13.09 -8.04
CA ASN A 341 3.30 11.97 -7.34
C ASN A 341 3.84 11.93 -5.91
N LEU A 342 2.98 12.13 -4.94
CA LEU A 342 3.32 12.12 -3.51
C LEU A 342 3.32 10.70 -2.98
N ALA A 343 4.47 10.21 -2.53
CA ALA A 343 4.65 8.85 -2.03
C ALA A 343 5.34 8.83 -0.66
N PRO A 344 4.60 8.55 0.43
CA PRO A 344 3.15 8.39 0.51
C PRO A 344 2.40 9.73 0.36
N CYS A 345 1.10 9.68 0.08
CA CYS A 345 0.24 10.85 0.05
C CYS A 345 -0.55 10.96 1.36
N THR A 346 -0.04 11.70 2.32
CA THR A 346 -0.68 11.95 3.62
C THR A 346 -1.14 13.40 3.75
N PRO A 347 -2.08 13.70 4.67
CA PRO A 347 -2.50 15.09 4.94
C PRO A 347 -1.32 16.01 5.26
N GLU A 348 -0.37 15.54 6.07
CA GLU A 348 0.84 16.30 6.42
C GLU A 348 1.71 16.61 5.20
N ILE A 349 1.95 15.62 4.36
CA ILE A 349 2.75 15.78 3.13
C ILE A 349 2.06 16.76 2.19
N LEU A 350 0.75 16.61 1.97
CA LEU A 350 -0.03 17.55 1.16
C LEU A 350 0.05 18.99 1.70
N GLN A 351 -0.03 19.17 3.02
CA GLN A 351 0.11 20.48 3.66
C GLN A 351 1.52 21.08 3.43
N ASN A 352 2.56 20.27 3.59
CA ASN A 352 3.94 20.69 3.36
C ASN A 352 4.17 21.14 1.92
N TRP A 353 3.56 20.45 0.95
CA TRP A 353 3.71 20.77 -0.48
C TRP A 353 2.94 22.02 -0.93
N LYS A 354 2.05 22.59 -0.10
CA LYS A 354 1.43 23.90 -0.39
C LYS A 354 2.44 25.06 -0.47
N THR A 355 3.65 24.87 0.04
CA THR A 355 4.73 25.85 -0.03
C THR A 355 5.38 25.95 -1.42
N CYS A 356 5.08 25.02 -2.32
CA CYS A 356 5.65 24.96 -3.66
C CYS A 356 4.54 24.87 -4.73
N GLN A 357 4.59 25.75 -5.71
CA GLN A 357 3.64 25.74 -6.83
C GLN A 357 4.00 24.62 -7.81
N VAL A 358 3.01 23.76 -8.05
CA VAL A 358 3.08 22.67 -9.05
C VAL A 358 1.91 22.84 -10.02
N PRO A 359 2.09 23.61 -11.12
CA PRO A 359 0.97 23.94 -12.01
C PRO A 359 0.29 22.73 -12.66
N GLY A 360 1.03 21.63 -12.86
CA GLY A 360 0.44 20.37 -13.35
C GLY A 360 -0.37 19.61 -12.31
N GLY A 361 -0.25 19.97 -11.04
CA GLY A 361 -0.97 19.38 -9.92
C GLY A 361 -0.29 18.17 -9.28
N PHE A 362 -1.01 17.57 -8.34
CA PHE A 362 -0.55 16.43 -7.56
C PHE A 362 -1.30 15.15 -7.91
N ASN A 363 -0.59 14.04 -7.80
CA ASN A 363 -1.14 12.71 -7.83
C ASN A 363 -0.76 11.99 -6.51
N ALA A 364 -1.59 11.05 -6.07
CA ALA A 364 -1.35 10.30 -4.85
C ALA A 364 -0.76 8.92 -5.15
N TYR A 365 0.30 8.56 -4.45
CA TYR A 365 0.78 7.19 -4.36
C TYR A 365 0.27 6.60 -3.05
N LEU A 366 -0.63 5.62 -3.14
CA LEU A 366 -1.31 5.03 -1.99
C LEU A 366 -0.81 3.61 -1.70
N TYR A 367 -0.54 3.35 -0.43
CA TYR A 367 -0.16 2.05 0.12
C TYR A 367 -1.30 1.42 0.93
N ASN A 368 -2.54 1.61 0.51
CA ASN A 368 -3.72 1.21 1.26
C ASN A 368 -3.79 -0.28 1.53
N TRP A 369 -3.49 -1.05 0.51
CA TRP A 369 -3.58 -2.50 0.53
C TRP A 369 -2.22 -3.10 0.20
N GLY A 370 -2.21 -4.39 0.07
CA GLY A 370 -1.06 -5.08 -0.45
C GLY A 370 -0.36 -5.94 0.57
N TRP A 371 0.21 -6.91 0.01
CA TRP A 371 0.97 -7.96 0.65
C TRP A 371 2.26 -7.47 1.32
N TYR A 372 2.80 -6.36 0.87
CA TYR A 372 4.02 -5.77 1.45
C TYR A 372 3.72 -5.04 2.77
N LYS A 373 2.47 -4.80 3.11
CA LYS A 373 2.11 -4.35 4.44
C LYS A 373 2.40 -5.45 5.46
N ASN A 374 2.90 -5.05 6.59
CA ASN A 374 3.41 -5.96 7.60
C ASN A 374 2.35 -6.89 8.21
N GLU A 375 1.06 -6.56 8.10
CA GLU A 375 -0.05 -7.39 8.53
C GLU A 375 -0.34 -8.56 7.56
N GLY A 376 0.34 -8.60 6.42
CA GLY A 376 0.13 -9.63 5.41
C GLY A 376 -1.24 -9.56 4.76
N PHE A 377 -1.78 -10.71 4.38
CA PHE A 377 -3.10 -10.83 3.75
C PHE A 377 -4.23 -10.81 4.78
N THR A 378 -4.45 -9.69 5.41
CA THR A 378 -5.54 -9.44 6.37
C THR A 378 -6.26 -8.15 5.99
N PRO A 379 -7.53 -7.96 6.38
CA PRO A 379 -8.23 -6.71 6.13
C PRO A 379 -7.49 -5.49 6.69
N LYS A 380 -7.44 -4.40 5.90
CA LYS A 380 -6.59 -3.24 6.18
C LYS A 380 -7.36 -2.02 6.67
N LEU A 381 -8.35 -1.56 5.90
CA LEU A 381 -8.98 -0.26 6.07
C LEU A 381 -10.45 -0.39 6.44
N SER A 382 -10.88 0.42 7.41
CA SER A 382 -12.30 0.58 7.71
C SER A 382 -12.98 1.46 6.66
N PHE A 383 -14.32 1.37 6.56
CA PHE A 383 -15.10 2.18 5.62
C PHE A 383 -14.98 3.67 5.92
N SER A 384 -14.95 4.03 7.20
CA SER A 384 -14.76 5.42 7.62
C SER A 384 -13.38 5.97 7.23
N ALA A 385 -12.31 5.15 7.33
CA ALA A 385 -10.97 5.53 6.88
C ALA A 385 -10.94 5.75 5.36
N LEU A 386 -11.58 4.88 4.58
CA LEU A 386 -11.71 5.02 3.13
C LEU A 386 -12.45 6.31 2.74
N LYS A 387 -13.52 6.64 3.48
CA LYS A 387 -14.31 7.87 3.27
C LYS A 387 -13.48 9.13 3.56
N ARG A 388 -12.79 9.16 4.70
CA ARG A 388 -11.90 10.28 5.05
C ARG A 388 -10.78 10.45 4.01
N GLN A 389 -10.20 9.36 3.54
CA GLN A 389 -9.18 9.40 2.50
C GLN A 389 -9.72 9.98 1.18
N ALA A 390 -10.85 9.48 0.69
CA ALA A 390 -11.45 9.97 -0.54
C ALA A 390 -11.77 11.47 -0.46
N LYS A 391 -12.32 11.93 0.67
CA LYS A 391 -12.60 13.33 0.95
C LYS A 391 -11.33 14.19 0.95
N MET A 392 -10.32 13.76 1.69
CA MET A 392 -9.02 14.44 1.77
C MET A 392 -8.36 14.59 0.39
N LEU A 393 -8.33 13.53 -0.42
CA LEU A 393 -7.75 13.56 -1.75
C LEU A 393 -8.49 14.54 -2.67
N LYS A 394 -9.83 14.53 -2.64
CA LYS A 394 -10.67 15.43 -3.43
C LYS A 394 -10.47 16.90 -3.02
N GLU A 395 -10.55 17.21 -1.73
CA GLU A 395 -10.37 18.56 -1.18
C GLU A 395 -8.97 19.11 -1.40
N SER A 396 -7.96 18.22 -1.49
CA SER A 396 -6.57 18.61 -1.76
C SER A 396 -6.26 18.78 -3.25
N GLY A 397 -7.24 18.60 -4.15
CA GLY A 397 -7.05 18.75 -5.59
C GLY A 397 -6.15 17.69 -6.23
N VAL A 398 -6.04 16.51 -5.62
CA VAL A 398 -5.33 15.38 -6.21
C VAL A 398 -6.06 14.95 -7.48
N ALA A 399 -5.34 14.84 -8.60
CA ALA A 399 -5.95 14.58 -9.91
C ALA A 399 -5.78 13.14 -10.41
N GLY A 400 -4.95 12.34 -9.74
CA GLY A 400 -4.72 10.95 -10.11
C GLY A 400 -4.27 10.12 -8.92
N ILE A 401 -4.54 8.83 -8.97
CA ILE A 401 -4.14 7.87 -7.94
C ILE A 401 -3.32 6.75 -8.56
N TYR A 402 -2.21 6.45 -7.91
CA TYR A 402 -1.44 5.26 -8.13
C TYR A 402 -1.47 4.40 -6.87
N ARG A 403 -2.00 3.18 -7.00
CA ARG A 403 -2.09 2.20 -5.91
C ARG A 403 -0.91 1.25 -5.97
N CYS A 404 -0.25 1.03 -4.86
CA CYS A 404 0.82 0.05 -4.81
C CYS A 404 0.29 -1.36 -4.98
N ASP A 405 -0.83 -1.72 -4.40
CA ASP A 405 -1.54 -2.98 -4.63
C ASP A 405 -3.06 -2.77 -4.48
N PHE A 406 -3.85 -3.75 -4.89
CA PHE A 406 -5.30 -3.70 -4.79
C PHE A 406 -5.91 -5.01 -5.28
N GLY A 407 -6.85 -5.58 -4.54
CA GLY A 407 -7.65 -6.70 -5.00
C GLY A 407 -7.10 -8.08 -4.64
N GLU A 408 -6.30 -8.17 -3.56
CA GLU A 408 -5.73 -9.44 -3.09
C GLU A 408 -6.70 -10.25 -2.22
N LEU A 409 -7.65 -9.58 -1.54
CA LEU A 409 -8.56 -10.19 -0.55
C LEU A 409 -10.02 -9.90 -0.87
N PHE A 410 -10.52 -10.38 -2.00
CA PHE A 410 -11.91 -10.09 -2.38
C PHE A 410 -12.97 -10.71 -1.46
N GLY A 411 -12.65 -11.81 -0.78
CA GLY A 411 -13.54 -12.39 0.20
C GLY A 411 -13.74 -11.50 1.42
N LEU A 412 -12.68 -10.95 1.99
CA LEU A 412 -12.77 -10.13 3.20
C LEU A 412 -12.77 -8.62 2.94
N GLU A 413 -12.14 -8.17 1.87
CA GLU A 413 -12.03 -6.74 1.51
C GLU A 413 -12.83 -6.35 0.26
N GLY A 414 -13.56 -7.26 -0.38
CA GLY A 414 -14.39 -6.94 -1.54
C GLY A 414 -15.33 -5.76 -1.33
N PRO A 415 -16.08 -5.70 -0.20
CA PRO A 415 -16.86 -4.50 0.14
C PRO A 415 -16.04 -3.23 0.24
N SER A 416 -14.83 -3.30 0.85
CA SER A 416 -13.93 -2.16 0.98
C SER A 416 -13.48 -1.63 -0.39
N TYR A 417 -13.17 -2.51 -1.33
CA TYR A 417 -12.81 -2.14 -2.70
C TYR A 417 -13.97 -1.48 -3.45
N TYR A 418 -15.17 -2.03 -3.32
CA TYR A 418 -16.38 -1.49 -3.92
C TYR A 418 -16.74 -0.13 -3.32
N ILE A 419 -16.80 -0.02 -2.01
CA ILE A 419 -17.14 1.21 -1.27
C ILE A 419 -16.13 2.31 -1.62
N TRP A 420 -14.82 2.01 -1.55
CA TRP A 420 -13.79 2.98 -1.90
C TRP A 420 -13.95 3.50 -3.33
N GLY A 421 -14.18 2.61 -4.30
CA GLY A 421 -14.42 3.00 -5.67
C GLY A 421 -15.60 3.98 -5.82
N LYS A 422 -16.70 3.77 -5.07
CA LYS A 422 -17.86 4.67 -5.09
C LYS A 422 -17.58 6.00 -4.38
N LEU A 423 -16.88 5.97 -3.27
CA LEU A 423 -16.47 7.16 -2.51
C LEU A 423 -15.48 8.04 -3.28
N LEU A 424 -14.67 7.46 -4.16
CA LEU A 424 -13.79 8.22 -5.05
C LEU A 424 -14.57 9.06 -6.08
N LEU A 425 -15.79 8.73 -6.38
CA LEU A 425 -16.65 9.57 -7.22
C LEU A 425 -17.37 10.62 -6.38
N ASP A 426 -17.96 10.16 -5.29
CA ASP A 426 -18.75 10.97 -4.36
C ASP A 426 -18.46 10.54 -2.92
N PRO A 427 -17.59 11.29 -2.19
CA PRO A 427 -17.22 10.96 -0.81
C PRO A 427 -18.35 11.09 0.21
N ASP A 428 -19.47 11.73 -0.16
CA ASP A 428 -20.60 11.94 0.75
C ASP A 428 -21.62 10.79 0.73
N ARG A 429 -21.40 9.77 -0.13
CA ARG A 429 -22.23 8.57 -0.15
C ARG A 429 -22.19 7.85 1.20
N ASP A 430 -23.33 7.22 1.51
CA ASP A 430 -23.52 6.41 2.70
C ASP A 430 -22.85 5.04 2.52
N GLU A 431 -21.80 4.79 3.27
CA GLU A 431 -21.02 3.56 3.20
C GLU A 431 -21.80 2.31 3.64
N ASP A 432 -22.76 2.46 4.57
CA ASP A 432 -23.61 1.35 4.99
C ASP A 432 -24.58 0.93 3.88
N LYS A 433 -25.18 1.88 3.17
CA LYS A 433 -26.04 1.58 2.00
C LYS A 433 -25.23 0.96 0.86
N LEU A 434 -23.97 1.39 0.70
CA LEU A 434 -23.07 0.78 -0.27
C LEU A 434 -22.74 -0.67 0.11
N LEU A 435 -22.50 -0.95 1.38
CA LEU A 435 -22.28 -2.29 1.90
C LEU A 435 -23.51 -3.18 1.68
N GLU A 436 -24.70 -2.71 2.04
CA GLU A 436 -25.95 -3.44 1.83
C GLU A 436 -26.17 -3.77 0.33
N ASN A 437 -25.91 -2.79 -0.53
CA ASN A 437 -26.00 -3.01 -1.98
C ASN A 437 -24.98 -4.06 -2.45
N TYR A 438 -23.73 -3.97 -2.00
CA TYR A 438 -22.71 -4.97 -2.32
C TYR A 438 -23.15 -6.37 -1.87
N CYS A 439 -23.56 -6.52 -0.61
CA CYS A 439 -23.95 -7.81 -0.06
C CYS A 439 -25.17 -8.41 -0.77
N ARG A 440 -26.17 -7.60 -1.14
CA ARG A 440 -27.33 -8.04 -1.90
C ARG A 440 -26.93 -8.64 -3.24
N HIS A 441 -25.95 -8.04 -3.93
CA HIS A 441 -25.48 -8.51 -5.22
C HIS A 441 -24.49 -9.69 -5.11
N ALA A 442 -23.73 -9.76 -4.04
CA ALA A 442 -22.70 -10.78 -3.87
C ALA A 442 -23.22 -12.08 -3.22
N PHE A 443 -24.24 -11.97 -2.35
CA PHE A 443 -24.61 -13.08 -1.45
C PHE A 443 -26.08 -13.48 -1.50
N GLY A 444 -26.91 -12.85 -2.35
CA GLY A 444 -28.30 -13.27 -2.53
C GLY A 444 -29.08 -13.38 -1.21
N ASN A 445 -29.60 -14.58 -0.87
CA ASN A 445 -30.36 -14.83 0.36
C ASN A 445 -29.55 -14.66 1.63
N ALA A 446 -28.21 -14.78 1.55
CA ALA A 446 -27.32 -14.56 2.69
C ALA A 446 -26.90 -13.08 2.88
N ALA A 447 -27.44 -12.16 2.07
CA ALA A 447 -27.02 -10.75 2.05
C ALA A 447 -27.10 -10.07 3.43
N GLU A 448 -28.17 -10.28 4.19
CA GLU A 448 -28.36 -9.68 5.51
C GLU A 448 -27.28 -10.15 6.49
N LYS A 449 -27.02 -11.45 6.54
CA LYS A 449 -26.01 -12.04 7.42
C LYS A 449 -24.60 -11.64 6.99
N MET A 450 -24.32 -11.53 5.70
CA MET A 450 -23.04 -11.05 5.22
C MET A 450 -22.85 -9.55 5.47
N THR A 451 -23.91 -8.76 5.44
CA THR A 451 -23.87 -7.35 5.87
C THR A 451 -23.50 -7.25 7.35
N GLU A 452 -24.12 -8.08 8.21
CA GLU A 452 -23.78 -8.20 9.63
C GLU A 452 -22.31 -8.58 9.83
N PHE A 453 -21.82 -9.59 9.09
CA PHE A 453 -20.43 -10.04 9.12
C PHE A 453 -19.44 -8.91 8.79
N TYR A 454 -19.67 -8.20 7.68
CA TYR A 454 -18.77 -7.13 7.28
C TYR A 454 -18.87 -5.89 8.17
N ARG A 455 -20.06 -5.57 8.71
CA ARG A 455 -20.19 -4.53 9.74
C ARG A 455 -19.40 -4.88 10.99
N TYR A 456 -19.44 -6.15 11.41
CA TYR A 456 -18.65 -6.61 12.54
C TYR A 456 -17.16 -6.49 12.27
N LEU A 457 -16.70 -6.97 11.12
CA LEU A 457 -15.31 -6.88 10.69
C LEU A 457 -14.85 -5.43 10.61
N ASN A 458 -15.67 -4.55 10.04
CA ASN A 458 -15.39 -3.10 9.96
C ASN A 458 -15.22 -2.47 11.34
N ARG A 459 -16.07 -2.80 12.32
CA ARG A 459 -15.93 -2.33 13.71
C ARG A 459 -14.60 -2.73 14.34
N LEU A 460 -14.08 -3.93 14.02
CA LEU A 460 -12.77 -4.36 14.49
C LEU A 460 -11.65 -3.54 13.86
N LEU A 461 -11.81 -3.13 12.61
CA LEU A 461 -10.85 -2.27 11.92
C LEU A 461 -10.86 -0.83 12.43
N GLU A 462 -12.00 -0.34 12.93
CA GLU A 462 -12.15 1.01 13.47
C GLU A 462 -11.59 1.17 14.90
N LYS A 463 -11.41 0.06 15.62
CA LYS A 463 -10.85 0.14 16.98
C LYS A 463 -9.44 0.71 16.96
N GLU A 464 -9.21 1.75 17.77
CA GLU A 464 -7.86 2.17 18.10
C GLU A 464 -7.16 1.09 18.91
N ILE A 465 -6.03 0.63 18.43
CA ILE A 465 -5.26 -0.44 19.07
C ILE A 465 -3.80 -0.03 19.14
N LEU A 466 -3.22 -0.01 20.34
CA LEU A 466 -1.80 0.29 20.55
C LEU A 466 -1.36 1.67 20.01
N GLY A 467 -2.26 2.64 20.00
CA GLY A 467 -2.03 3.95 19.39
C GLY A 467 -2.12 3.97 17.85
N TYR A 468 -2.51 2.87 17.23
CA TYR A 468 -2.82 2.84 15.80
C TYR A 468 -4.30 3.18 15.61
N HIS A 469 -4.55 4.31 14.98
CA HIS A 469 -5.88 4.70 14.51
C HIS A 469 -6.11 4.19 13.09
N ALA A 470 -7.37 4.04 12.70
CA ALA A 470 -7.73 3.73 11.32
C ALA A 470 -7.14 4.76 10.32
N ASP A 471 -6.93 5.99 10.75
CA ASP A 471 -6.32 7.07 9.95
C ASP A 471 -4.80 6.90 9.74
N MET A 472 -4.14 6.13 10.59
CA MET A 472 -2.70 5.83 10.44
C MET A 472 -2.40 4.87 9.30
N ASP A 473 -3.41 4.27 8.70
CA ASP A 473 -3.26 3.41 7.53
C ASP A 473 -2.82 4.16 6.26
N PHE A 474 -2.84 5.48 6.28
CA PHE A 474 -2.10 6.28 5.31
C PHE A 474 -0.59 6.08 5.43
N ASN A 475 -0.14 5.77 6.63
CA ASN A 475 1.23 5.48 6.94
C ASN A 475 1.38 3.97 7.06
N ASP A 476 2.20 3.45 6.21
CA ASP A 476 2.65 2.07 6.29
C ASP A 476 3.11 1.73 7.73
N LEU A 477 2.50 0.71 8.34
CA LEU A 477 2.97 0.13 9.60
C LEU A 477 4.43 -0.34 9.50
N SER A 478 4.98 -0.49 8.30
CA SER A 478 6.41 -0.70 8.07
C SER A 478 7.26 0.46 8.59
N ALA A 479 6.65 1.63 8.80
CA ALA A 479 7.30 2.76 9.46
C ALA A 479 7.32 2.64 10.99
N SER A 480 6.59 1.69 11.56
CA SER A 480 6.68 1.39 13.00
C SER A 480 8.10 0.98 13.36
N SER A 481 8.59 1.55 14.43
CA SER A 481 9.87 1.18 15.01
C SER A 481 9.86 -0.20 15.70
N ASP A 482 8.67 -0.73 16.04
CA ASP A 482 8.50 -2.07 16.59
C ASP A 482 8.16 -3.07 15.46
N PRO A 483 9.10 -3.93 15.07
CA PRO A 483 8.86 -4.92 14.03
C PRO A 483 7.80 -5.96 14.40
N ARG A 484 7.34 -6.00 15.65
CA ARG A 484 6.23 -6.85 16.11
C ARG A 484 4.90 -6.12 16.14
N ALA A 485 4.87 -4.83 15.81
CA ALA A 485 3.64 -4.05 15.82
C ALA A 485 2.50 -4.73 15.02
N PRO A 486 2.76 -5.28 13.82
CA PRO A 486 1.72 -5.98 13.06
C PRO A 486 1.16 -7.19 13.79
N MET A 487 2.00 -7.97 14.46
CA MET A 487 1.57 -9.13 15.23
C MET A 487 0.74 -8.73 16.45
N LYS A 488 1.21 -7.72 17.19
CA LYS A 488 0.47 -7.18 18.33
C LYS A 488 -0.87 -6.62 17.89
N LEU A 489 -0.89 -5.90 16.75
CA LEU A 489 -2.12 -5.37 16.16
C LEU A 489 -3.10 -6.49 15.81
N LEU A 490 -2.64 -7.53 15.11
CA LEU A 490 -3.47 -8.67 14.75
C LEU A 490 -4.00 -9.42 15.98
N ALA A 491 -3.14 -9.65 16.98
CA ALA A 491 -3.52 -10.32 18.23
C ALA A 491 -4.56 -9.53 19.02
N ALA A 492 -4.39 -8.20 19.10
CA ALA A 492 -5.32 -7.33 19.82
C ALA A 492 -6.64 -7.09 19.08
N ARG A 493 -6.59 -7.00 17.74
CA ARG A 493 -7.78 -6.79 16.89
C ARG A 493 -8.66 -8.03 16.79
N TYR A 494 -8.02 -9.17 16.55
CA TYR A 494 -8.71 -10.45 16.30
C TYR A 494 -8.59 -11.38 17.52
N GLN A 495 -9.18 -10.98 18.64
CA GLN A 495 -9.23 -11.79 19.83
C GLN A 495 -10.11 -13.05 19.63
N GLU A 496 -10.01 -14.02 20.51
CA GLU A 496 -10.67 -15.30 20.32
C GLU A 496 -12.20 -15.17 20.30
N ASN A 497 -12.76 -14.35 21.19
CA ASN A 497 -14.19 -14.04 21.21
C ASN A 497 -14.66 -13.35 19.92
N GLU A 498 -13.90 -12.38 19.40
CA GLU A 498 -14.21 -11.69 18.15
C GLU A 498 -14.20 -12.67 16.96
N MET A 499 -13.22 -13.57 16.92
CA MET A 499 -13.15 -14.59 15.87
C MET A 499 -14.27 -15.62 15.96
N LYS A 500 -14.71 -15.99 17.17
CA LYS A 500 -15.86 -16.88 17.36
C LYS A 500 -17.16 -16.23 16.91
N GLU A 501 -17.35 -14.95 17.19
CA GLU A 501 -18.53 -14.21 16.77
C GLU A 501 -18.59 -14.09 15.23
N LEU A 502 -17.51 -13.66 14.60
CA LEU A 502 -17.41 -13.61 13.14
C LEU A 502 -17.69 -14.97 12.50
N GLU A 503 -17.13 -16.05 13.07
CA GLU A 503 -17.37 -17.41 12.58
C GLU A 503 -18.83 -17.84 12.76
N GLY A 504 -19.47 -17.45 13.85
CA GLY A 504 -20.89 -17.70 14.10
C GLY A 504 -21.78 -17.05 13.04
N ILE A 505 -21.54 -15.78 12.75
CA ILE A 505 -22.28 -15.04 11.71
C ILE A 505 -22.03 -15.67 10.33
N LEU A 506 -20.78 -15.99 10.01
CA LEU A 506 -20.43 -16.58 8.70
C LEU A 506 -21.08 -17.95 8.51
N LYS A 507 -21.14 -18.80 9.53
CA LYS A 507 -21.85 -20.08 9.47
C LYS A 507 -23.35 -19.92 9.24
N GLN A 508 -23.98 -18.89 9.83
CA GLN A 508 -25.39 -18.59 9.56
C GLN A 508 -25.59 -18.15 8.10
N ALA A 509 -24.66 -17.35 7.55
CA ALA A 509 -24.72 -16.96 6.14
C ALA A 509 -24.54 -18.17 5.21
N GLU A 510 -23.59 -19.04 5.49
CA GLU A 510 -23.33 -20.27 4.72
C GLU A 510 -24.53 -21.22 4.72
N ALA A 511 -25.28 -21.31 5.83
CA ALA A 511 -26.49 -22.10 5.90
C ALA A 511 -27.60 -21.63 4.95
N LEU A 512 -27.56 -20.33 4.52
CA LEU A 512 -28.49 -19.74 3.57
C LEU A 512 -28.07 -19.93 2.12
N GLU A 513 -26.75 -19.89 1.85
CA GLU A 513 -26.17 -19.87 0.49
C GLU A 513 -24.79 -20.55 0.45
N SER A 514 -24.74 -21.88 0.74
CA SER A 514 -23.46 -22.61 0.82
C SER A 514 -22.75 -22.80 -0.52
N GLU A 515 -23.49 -22.84 -1.62
CA GLU A 515 -22.96 -23.16 -2.95
C GLU A 515 -22.41 -21.96 -3.72
N LEU A 516 -22.61 -20.74 -3.22
CA LEU A 516 -22.06 -19.56 -3.86
C LEU A 516 -20.53 -19.59 -3.85
N GLU A 517 -19.94 -19.52 -5.05
CA GLU A 517 -18.48 -19.50 -5.19
C GLU A 517 -17.84 -18.35 -4.39
N PHE A 518 -18.55 -17.24 -4.29
CA PHE A 518 -18.05 -16.08 -3.53
C PHE A 518 -18.03 -16.34 -2.02
N MET A 519 -19.02 -17.07 -1.50
CA MET A 519 -19.02 -17.52 -0.10
C MET A 519 -17.82 -18.41 0.21
N LYS A 520 -17.46 -19.31 -0.72
CA LYS A 520 -16.26 -20.16 -0.59
C LYS A 520 -14.98 -19.35 -0.51
N VAL A 521 -14.88 -18.25 -1.28
CA VAL A 521 -13.73 -17.31 -1.20
C VAL A 521 -13.68 -16.66 0.18
N VAL A 522 -14.81 -16.15 0.68
CA VAL A 522 -14.89 -15.57 2.03
C VAL A 522 -14.44 -16.57 3.09
N ARG A 523 -14.91 -17.82 3.01
CA ARG A 523 -14.54 -18.88 3.95
C ARG A 523 -13.04 -19.14 3.96
N ILE A 524 -12.43 -19.30 2.80
CA ILE A 524 -10.98 -19.53 2.66
C ILE A 524 -10.17 -18.37 3.27
N GLU A 525 -10.54 -17.15 2.96
CA GLU A 525 -9.84 -15.97 3.48
C GLU A 525 -10.07 -15.77 4.98
N PHE A 526 -11.27 -16.07 5.46
CA PHE A 526 -11.59 -16.04 6.89
C PHE A 526 -10.80 -17.10 7.67
N ASP A 527 -10.71 -18.32 7.17
CA ASP A 527 -9.93 -19.37 7.82
C ASP A 527 -8.43 -19.04 7.82
N TYR A 528 -7.93 -18.43 6.75
CA TYR A 528 -6.57 -17.89 6.74
C TYR A 528 -6.37 -16.82 7.83
N LEU A 529 -7.29 -15.86 7.94
CA LEU A 529 -7.27 -14.83 8.99
C LEU A 529 -7.32 -15.46 10.38
N LYS A 530 -8.17 -16.46 10.60
CA LYS A 530 -8.33 -17.19 11.87
C LYS A 530 -7.02 -17.85 12.30
N HIS A 531 -6.37 -18.59 11.41
CA HIS A 531 -5.09 -19.22 11.68
C HIS A 531 -3.98 -18.17 11.93
N THR A 532 -3.99 -17.09 11.16
CA THR A 532 -3.00 -16.00 11.29
C THR A 532 -3.17 -15.27 12.63
N ALA A 533 -4.39 -14.90 12.99
CA ALA A 533 -4.71 -14.27 14.27
C ALA A 533 -4.42 -15.19 15.46
N GLY A 534 -4.71 -16.49 15.33
CA GLY A 534 -4.37 -17.49 16.35
C GLY A 534 -2.88 -17.57 16.63
N ALA A 535 -2.07 -17.61 15.58
CA ALA A 535 -0.62 -17.59 15.71
C ALA A 535 -0.10 -16.27 16.31
N ALA A 536 -0.71 -15.14 15.92
CA ALA A 536 -0.38 -13.82 16.49
C ALA A 536 -0.65 -13.76 18.01
N ARG A 537 -1.82 -14.23 18.45
CA ARG A 537 -2.17 -14.29 19.89
C ARG A 537 -1.24 -15.21 20.67
N ALA A 538 -0.92 -16.36 20.10
CA ALA A 538 0.02 -17.31 20.74
C ALA A 538 1.42 -16.70 20.88
N ALA A 539 1.87 -15.98 19.87
CA ALA A 539 3.15 -15.30 19.91
C ALA A 539 3.17 -14.12 20.90
N GLN A 540 2.10 -13.36 20.99
CA GLN A 540 1.95 -12.31 21.99
C GLN A 540 2.01 -12.90 23.40
N LYS A 541 1.23 -13.95 23.65
CA LYS A 541 1.21 -14.61 24.96
C LYS A 541 2.56 -15.17 25.36
N LEU A 542 3.26 -15.83 24.43
CA LEU A 542 4.63 -16.27 24.67
C LEU A 542 5.54 -15.09 25.04
N GLY A 543 5.33 -13.91 24.42
CA GLY A 543 6.07 -12.69 24.75
C GLY A 543 5.86 -12.16 26.15
N GLU A 544 4.68 -12.39 26.69
CA GLU A 544 4.30 -11.95 28.03
C GLU A 544 4.78 -12.94 29.09
N THR A 545 4.68 -14.24 28.84
CA THR A 545 4.93 -15.28 29.83
C THR A 545 6.35 -15.84 29.79
N LEU A 546 6.91 -15.95 28.57
CA LEU A 546 8.17 -16.68 28.30
C LEU A 546 8.14 -18.16 28.73
N GLU A 547 6.94 -18.73 28.90
CA GLU A 547 6.76 -20.11 29.35
C GLU A 547 6.92 -21.11 28.20
N LYS A 548 7.48 -22.28 28.51
CA LYS A 548 7.66 -23.34 27.53
C LYS A 548 6.32 -23.82 26.95
N SER A 549 5.29 -23.90 27.78
CA SER A 549 3.94 -24.26 27.36
C SER A 549 3.37 -23.35 26.29
N ASP A 550 3.59 -22.04 26.41
CA ASP A 550 3.13 -21.06 25.42
C ASP A 550 3.99 -21.11 24.14
N CYS A 551 5.25 -21.53 24.26
CA CYS A 551 6.07 -21.84 23.08
C CYS A 551 5.49 -23.01 22.28
N ASP A 552 5.05 -24.06 22.95
CA ASP A 552 4.43 -25.22 22.30
C ASP A 552 3.08 -24.85 21.66
N VAL A 553 2.30 -23.97 22.28
CA VAL A 553 1.06 -23.41 21.71
C VAL A 553 1.35 -22.62 20.43
N LEU A 554 2.38 -21.76 20.44
CA LEU A 554 2.78 -21.01 19.25
C LEU A 554 3.22 -21.96 18.12
N PHE A 555 4.03 -22.96 18.42
CA PHE A 555 4.48 -23.91 17.41
C PHE A 555 3.32 -24.70 16.81
N SER A 556 2.36 -25.12 17.64
CA SER A 556 1.14 -25.78 17.17
C SER A 556 0.32 -24.87 16.24
N ALA A 557 0.14 -23.61 16.61
CA ALA A 557 -0.59 -22.63 15.80
C ALA A 557 0.09 -22.37 14.44
N LEU A 558 1.42 -22.25 14.42
CA LEU A 558 2.19 -22.08 13.18
C LEU A 558 2.11 -23.30 12.28
N GLU A 559 2.20 -24.51 12.83
CA GLU A 559 2.06 -25.75 12.06
C GLU A 559 0.64 -25.93 11.51
N GLN A 560 -0.39 -25.60 12.30
CA GLN A 560 -1.78 -25.64 11.85
C GLN A 560 -2.02 -24.67 10.70
N ARG A 561 -1.51 -23.42 10.83
CA ARG A 561 -1.57 -22.42 9.75
C ARG A 561 -0.89 -22.93 8.48
N LYS A 562 0.31 -23.48 8.61
CA LYS A 562 1.06 -24.07 7.48
C LYS A 562 0.28 -25.20 6.80
N LYS A 563 -0.22 -26.16 7.58
CA LYS A 563 -1.04 -27.26 7.06
C LYS A 563 -2.28 -26.76 6.34
N PHE A 564 -2.97 -25.78 6.90
CA PHE A 564 -4.14 -25.17 6.26
C PHE A 564 -3.77 -24.64 4.86
N ILE A 565 -2.71 -23.86 4.75
CA ILE A 565 -2.27 -23.27 3.47
C ILE A 565 -1.86 -24.38 2.47
N GLU A 566 -1.20 -25.45 2.94
CA GLU A 566 -0.78 -26.57 2.10
C GLU A 566 -1.96 -27.42 1.58
N THR A 567 -3.11 -27.40 2.27
CA THR A 567 -4.34 -28.10 1.84
C THR A 567 -5.15 -27.32 0.83
N LEU A 568 -4.88 -26.04 0.63
CA LEU A 568 -5.63 -25.22 -0.31
C LEU A 568 -5.42 -25.74 -1.76
N PRO A 569 -6.50 -25.86 -2.52
CA PRO A 569 -6.40 -26.29 -3.92
C PRO A 569 -5.72 -25.20 -4.72
N CYS A 570 -4.47 -25.44 -5.09
CA CYS A 570 -3.65 -24.52 -5.89
C CYS A 570 -3.44 -25.09 -7.27
N ARG A 571 -3.55 -24.24 -8.29
CA ARG A 571 -3.12 -24.55 -9.66
C ARG A 571 -2.25 -23.43 -10.20
N THR A 572 -1.40 -23.77 -11.17
CA THR A 572 -0.58 -22.81 -11.86
C THR A 572 -1.35 -22.23 -13.05
N ILE A 573 -1.47 -20.93 -13.12
CA ILE A 573 -2.02 -20.21 -14.28
C ILE A 573 -0.95 -19.24 -14.77
N ASN A 574 -0.52 -19.38 -16.03
CA ASN A 574 0.54 -18.55 -16.61
C ASN A 574 1.82 -18.51 -15.77
N GLY A 575 2.24 -19.66 -15.22
CA GLY A 575 3.44 -19.78 -14.39
C GLY A 575 3.28 -19.31 -12.95
N LYS A 576 2.05 -18.93 -12.53
CA LYS A 576 1.74 -18.50 -11.15
C LYS A 576 0.77 -19.48 -10.51
N THR A 577 0.98 -19.76 -9.24
CA THR A 577 0.11 -20.64 -8.47
C THR A 577 -1.16 -19.87 -8.06
N ALA A 578 -2.31 -20.49 -8.26
CA ALA A 578 -3.62 -19.96 -7.91
C ALA A 578 -4.37 -20.93 -7.01
N VAL A 579 -5.22 -20.41 -6.15
CA VAL A 579 -6.16 -21.21 -5.35
C VAL A 579 -7.32 -21.61 -6.22
N GLY A 580 -7.44 -22.90 -6.51
CA GLY A 580 -8.58 -23.53 -7.13
C GLY A 580 -9.21 -22.84 -8.34
N ASP A 581 -10.30 -23.38 -8.84
CA ASP A 581 -11.16 -22.75 -9.84
C ASP A 581 -12.34 -22.07 -9.14
N LEU A 582 -12.11 -20.90 -8.60
CA LEU A 582 -13.12 -20.13 -7.89
C LEU A 582 -13.98 -19.30 -8.86
N GLY A 583 -14.24 -19.83 -10.04
CA GLY A 583 -15.14 -19.21 -11.02
C GLY A 583 -14.69 -17.83 -11.49
N ALA A 584 -15.54 -16.82 -11.33
CA ALA A 584 -15.26 -15.43 -11.69
C ALA A 584 -14.15 -14.78 -10.85
N PHE A 585 -13.83 -15.33 -9.69
CA PHE A 585 -12.88 -14.77 -8.72
C PHE A 585 -11.50 -15.35 -8.92
N ARG A 586 -10.96 -15.23 -10.11
CA ARG A 586 -9.59 -15.64 -10.47
C ARG A 586 -8.48 -14.84 -9.78
N LEU A 587 -8.83 -14.13 -8.73
CA LEU A 587 -7.92 -13.20 -8.05
C LEU A 587 -6.74 -13.89 -7.42
N PHE A 588 -6.97 -15.09 -6.91
CA PHE A 588 -5.88 -15.92 -6.41
C PHE A 588 -4.98 -16.49 -7.52
N ALA A 589 -5.34 -16.32 -8.78
CA ALA A 589 -4.49 -16.74 -9.89
C ALA A 589 -3.13 -16.03 -9.95
N ASN A 590 -3.01 -14.89 -9.28
CA ASN A 590 -1.80 -14.10 -9.25
C ASN A 590 -1.08 -14.15 -7.90
N VAL A 591 -1.64 -14.83 -6.90
CA VAL A 591 -1.05 -14.96 -5.56
C VAL A 591 -0.60 -16.38 -5.34
N ASP A 592 0.69 -16.59 -5.12
CA ASP A 592 1.23 -17.89 -4.75
C ASP A 592 1.08 -18.12 -3.25
N LEU A 593 0.00 -18.81 -2.84
CA LEU A 593 -0.28 -19.11 -1.44
C LEU A 593 0.78 -20.00 -0.77
N LYS A 594 1.52 -20.79 -1.56
CA LYS A 594 2.66 -21.53 -1.03
C LYS A 594 3.72 -20.61 -0.46
N VAL A 595 3.87 -19.46 -1.06
CA VAL A 595 4.83 -18.46 -0.65
C VAL A 595 4.34 -17.67 0.56
N LEU A 596 3.03 -17.54 0.76
CA LEU A 596 2.48 -17.04 2.03
C LEU A 596 2.82 -17.96 3.19
N ALA A 597 2.82 -19.28 2.98
CA ALA A 597 3.23 -20.27 3.97
C ALA A 597 4.69 -20.12 4.38
N ASP A 598 5.56 -19.81 3.44
CA ASP A 598 7.00 -19.63 3.67
C ASP A 598 7.37 -18.26 4.27
N GLY A 599 6.41 -17.51 4.79
CA GLY A 599 6.66 -16.24 5.45
C GLY A 599 6.93 -15.07 4.50
N GLY A 600 6.32 -15.09 3.31
CA GLY A 600 6.36 -13.96 2.38
C GLY A 600 7.59 -13.91 1.48
N ARG A 601 8.20 -15.04 1.18
CA ARG A 601 9.23 -15.15 0.13
C ARG A 601 8.77 -14.73 -1.25
N LEU A 602 7.46 -14.69 -1.49
CA LEU A 602 6.85 -14.14 -2.71
C LEU A 602 7.46 -12.82 -3.10
N PHE A 603 7.75 -12.06 -2.15
CA PHE A 603 8.03 -10.66 -2.30
C PHE A 603 9.46 -10.36 -1.91
N GLY A 604 10.28 -11.40 -1.88
CA GLY A 604 11.74 -11.46 -1.92
C GLY A 604 12.53 -10.53 -1.04
N ARG A 605 12.00 -9.39 -0.70
CA ARG A 605 12.69 -8.33 0.06
C ARG A 605 11.81 -7.66 1.09
N TRP A 606 10.50 -7.89 1.01
CA TRP A 606 9.55 -7.24 1.88
C TRP A 606 9.23 -8.19 3.01
N ARG A 607 9.47 -7.76 4.15
CA ARG A 607 9.51 -8.48 5.39
C ARG A 607 8.13 -8.98 5.75
N ALA A 608 7.92 -10.26 5.65
CA ALA A 608 6.92 -10.84 6.52
C ALA A 608 7.28 -10.42 7.95
N PRO A 609 6.37 -9.84 8.71
CA PRO A 609 6.65 -9.32 10.04
C PRO A 609 7.07 -10.40 11.02
N LEU A 610 6.95 -11.64 10.60
CA LEU A 610 7.21 -12.82 11.37
C LEU A 610 7.69 -13.91 10.45
N ASN A 611 8.75 -14.55 10.82
CA ASN A 611 8.95 -15.90 10.40
C ASN A 611 7.82 -16.75 11.01
N TRP A 612 6.74 -16.92 10.28
CA TRP A 612 5.65 -17.82 10.63
C TRP A 612 6.06 -19.28 10.56
N ASP A 613 7.36 -19.55 10.60
CA ASP A 613 7.93 -20.89 10.55
C ASP A 613 8.29 -21.36 11.96
N ALA A 614 7.59 -22.37 12.42
CA ALA A 614 7.84 -23.02 13.71
C ALA A 614 9.29 -23.53 13.83
N ALA A 615 9.91 -23.97 12.74
CA ALA A 615 11.30 -24.40 12.72
C ALA A 615 12.26 -23.26 13.05
N TYR A 616 12.00 -22.05 12.57
CA TYR A 616 12.78 -20.86 12.90
C TYR A 616 12.73 -20.55 14.40
N TYR A 617 11.56 -20.55 15.01
CA TYR A 617 11.39 -20.32 16.45
C TYR A 617 12.09 -21.39 17.29
N ARG A 618 11.94 -22.66 16.93
CA ARG A 618 12.59 -23.78 17.62
C ARG A 618 14.11 -23.71 17.56
N GLN A 619 14.64 -23.41 16.35
CA GLN A 619 16.09 -23.38 16.11
C GLN A 619 16.78 -22.19 16.77
N ASN A 620 16.11 -21.04 16.84
CA ASN A 620 16.71 -19.80 17.33
C ASN A 620 16.32 -19.47 18.74
N ARG A 621 15.43 -20.26 19.36
CA ARG A 621 14.87 -19.96 20.68
C ARG A 621 14.45 -18.50 20.78
N LEU A 622 13.71 -18.05 19.76
CA LEU A 622 13.20 -16.69 19.68
C LEU A 622 12.15 -16.48 20.74
N TYR A 623 12.49 -15.75 21.76
CA TYR A 623 11.57 -15.28 22.77
C TYR A 623 11.25 -13.82 22.45
N PRO A 624 9.98 -13.48 22.31
CA PRO A 624 9.60 -12.10 22.11
C PRO A 624 9.82 -11.30 23.39
N VAL A 625 9.67 -10.05 23.30
CA VAL A 625 9.75 -8.93 24.25
C VAL A 625 9.95 -9.26 25.73
N GLY A 626 10.83 -8.52 26.36
CA GLY A 626 11.03 -8.56 27.80
C GLY A 626 12.05 -9.60 28.25
N ARG A 627 12.97 -10.00 27.36
CA ARG A 627 14.11 -10.82 27.77
C ARG A 627 14.81 -10.17 28.95
N LYS A 628 15.18 -11.01 29.90
CA LYS A 628 15.98 -10.61 31.05
C LYS A 628 17.35 -11.30 30.98
N ILE A 629 18.37 -10.59 31.32
CA ILE A 629 19.70 -11.12 31.52
C ILE A 629 20.20 -10.70 32.90
N SER A 630 20.86 -11.61 33.61
CA SER A 630 21.47 -11.31 34.88
C SER A 630 22.98 -11.06 34.71
N ALA A 631 23.57 -10.25 35.56
CA ALA A 631 24.99 -10.01 35.56
C ALA A 631 25.77 -11.10 36.32
N ASP A 632 25.24 -12.30 36.39
CA ASP A 632 25.80 -13.49 37.03
C ASP A 632 26.65 -14.36 36.11
N GLY A 633 26.79 -13.97 34.84
CA GLY A 633 27.54 -14.70 33.84
C GLY A 633 26.78 -15.76 33.07
N GLN A 634 25.48 -15.91 33.30
CA GLN A 634 24.69 -16.81 32.49
C GLN A 634 24.72 -16.40 31.03
N ARG A 635 25.10 -17.33 30.16
CA ARG A 635 25.15 -17.06 28.72
C ARG A 635 23.79 -17.19 28.05
N GLN A 636 23.46 -16.27 27.17
CA GLN A 636 22.26 -16.28 26.39
C GLN A 636 22.54 -16.18 24.88
N LEU A 637 21.82 -16.97 24.08
CA LEU A 637 21.99 -16.99 22.61
C LEU A 637 21.52 -15.70 21.95
N LEU A 638 22.36 -15.12 21.09
CA LEU A 638 21.96 -14.09 20.16
C LEU A 638 21.21 -14.73 18.99
N VAL A 639 20.18 -14.05 18.52
CA VAL A 639 19.32 -14.52 17.41
C VAL A 639 19.58 -13.71 16.15
N GLN A 640 19.16 -14.23 15.01
CA GLN A 640 19.34 -13.52 13.76
C GLN A 640 18.62 -12.18 13.79
N ARG A 641 19.30 -11.14 13.32
CA ARG A 641 18.83 -9.76 13.37
C ARG A 641 17.67 -9.45 12.44
N ASN A 642 17.58 -10.13 11.32
CA ASN A 642 16.55 -9.90 10.31
C ASN A 642 15.52 -11.04 10.35
N TYR A 643 14.27 -10.73 10.01
CA TYR A 643 13.19 -11.71 9.86
C TYR A 643 13.38 -12.68 8.65
N GLU A 644 14.55 -12.71 8.04
CA GLU A 644 14.89 -13.70 7.03
C GLU A 644 15.05 -15.08 7.64
N PRO A 645 14.82 -16.15 6.88
CA PRO A 645 15.13 -17.51 7.31
C PRO A 645 16.57 -17.59 7.84
N VAL A 646 16.75 -18.34 8.91
CA VAL A 646 18.07 -18.47 9.55
C VAL A 646 19.08 -18.94 8.51
N LYS A 647 20.04 -18.09 8.19
CA LYS A 647 21.13 -18.45 7.29
C LYS A 647 21.92 -19.61 7.91
N ALA A 648 22.36 -20.54 7.09
CA ALA A 648 23.15 -21.69 7.55
C ALA A 648 24.33 -21.23 8.41
N VAL A 649 24.96 -20.10 8.08
CA VAL A 649 26.08 -19.51 8.81
C VAL A 649 25.72 -19.15 10.27
N VAL A 650 24.48 -18.73 10.55
CA VAL A 650 24.05 -18.45 11.94
C VAL A 650 23.94 -19.71 12.76
N ARG A 651 23.56 -20.82 12.14
CA ARG A 651 23.50 -22.15 12.80
C ARG A 651 24.86 -22.73 13.09
N THR A 652 25.81 -22.50 12.18
CA THR A 652 27.18 -23.02 12.32
C THR A 652 28.06 -22.13 13.19
N HIS A 653 27.71 -20.85 13.37
CA HIS A 653 28.44 -19.84 14.15
C HIS A 653 27.53 -19.18 15.19
N PRO A 654 26.96 -19.94 16.14
CA PRO A 654 26.11 -19.35 17.16
C PRO A 654 26.95 -18.39 18.04
N THR A 655 26.28 -17.32 18.47
CA THR A 655 26.90 -16.31 19.31
C THR A 655 26.08 -16.20 20.60
N TYR A 656 26.75 -16.27 21.74
CA TYR A 656 26.15 -16.10 23.04
C TYR A 656 26.64 -14.78 23.66
N VAL A 657 25.83 -14.19 24.51
CA VAL A 657 26.20 -13.04 25.33
C VAL A 657 26.05 -13.38 26.80
N SER A 658 26.97 -12.96 27.60
CA SER A 658 26.87 -12.99 29.07
C SER A 658 27.30 -11.65 29.66
N CYS A 659 26.77 -11.34 30.82
CA CYS A 659 27.05 -10.11 31.54
C CYS A 659 27.59 -10.42 32.93
N HIS A 660 28.57 -9.65 33.38
CA HIS A 660 29.17 -9.73 34.72
C HIS A 660 29.31 -8.30 35.27
N TYR A 661 28.81 -8.07 36.46
CA TYR A 661 28.98 -6.77 37.12
C TYR A 661 29.86 -6.92 38.37
N LYS A 662 30.90 -6.14 38.44
CA LYS A 662 31.78 -6.09 39.62
C LYS A 662 32.43 -4.70 39.73
N GLU A 663 32.43 -4.15 40.92
CA GLU A 663 33.17 -2.92 41.26
C GLU A 663 32.87 -1.75 40.29
N GLY A 664 31.60 -1.51 39.99
CA GLY A 664 31.18 -0.41 39.11
C GLY A 664 31.41 -0.65 37.61
N ARG A 665 31.89 -1.83 37.23
CA ARG A 665 32.19 -2.18 35.84
C ARG A 665 31.30 -3.30 35.34
N LEU A 666 30.63 -3.06 34.21
CA LEU A 666 29.87 -4.06 33.47
C LEU A 666 30.79 -4.69 32.43
N ARG A 667 31.00 -6.01 32.51
CA ARG A 667 31.65 -6.81 31.47
C ARG A 667 30.60 -7.48 30.64
N VAL A 668 30.62 -7.25 29.32
CA VAL A 668 29.74 -7.91 28.35
C VAL A 668 30.58 -8.76 27.43
N ILE A 669 30.39 -10.08 27.48
CA ILE A 669 31.18 -11.06 26.75
C ILE A 669 30.35 -11.68 25.65
N PHE A 670 30.81 -11.56 24.40
CA PHE A 670 30.27 -12.27 23.25
C PHE A 670 31.11 -13.53 23.03
N GLU A 671 30.53 -14.69 23.21
CA GLU A 671 31.16 -15.97 22.87
C GLU A 671 30.73 -16.37 21.44
N CYS A 672 31.64 -16.35 20.50
CA CYS A 672 31.45 -16.53 19.09
C CYS A 672 31.88 -17.92 18.65
N VAL A 673 31.01 -18.91 18.79
CA VAL A 673 31.34 -20.32 18.50
C VAL A 673 31.73 -20.47 17.04
N ASN A 674 32.75 -21.28 16.78
CA ASN A 674 33.30 -21.55 15.44
C ASN A 674 33.90 -20.33 14.72
N SER A 675 34.18 -19.25 15.44
CA SER A 675 34.85 -18.05 14.91
C SER A 675 36.27 -17.98 15.45
N SER A 676 37.24 -17.67 14.61
CA SER A 676 38.60 -17.43 15.03
C SER A 676 38.79 -15.99 15.55
N GLY A 677 39.76 -15.77 16.41
CA GLY A 677 40.12 -14.42 16.85
C GLY A 677 40.46 -13.49 15.67
N ASN A 678 41.03 -14.00 14.59
CA ASN A 678 41.34 -13.24 13.38
C ASN A 678 40.08 -12.78 12.62
N ASP A 679 39.03 -13.61 12.64
CA ASP A 679 37.73 -13.24 12.03
C ASP A 679 37.03 -12.17 12.86
N LEU A 680 37.05 -12.32 14.17
CA LEU A 680 36.44 -11.37 15.10
C LEU A 680 37.05 -9.96 15.03
N LEU A 681 38.34 -9.85 14.67
CA LEU A 681 39.01 -8.57 14.45
C LEU A 681 38.44 -7.76 13.29
N LYS A 682 37.68 -8.39 12.40
CA LYS A 682 37.04 -7.76 11.23
C LYS A 682 35.57 -7.40 11.47
N GLU A 683 35.02 -7.79 12.60
CA GLU A 683 33.60 -7.67 12.90
C GLU A 683 33.33 -6.51 13.84
N GLU A 684 32.08 -6.11 13.91
CA GLU A 684 31.59 -5.01 14.74
C GLU A 684 30.64 -5.54 15.82
N PHE A 685 30.86 -5.11 17.05
CA PHE A 685 30.07 -5.51 18.20
C PHE A 685 29.42 -4.28 18.84
N TRP A 686 28.20 -4.42 19.31
CA TRP A 686 27.49 -3.34 19.94
C TRP A 686 26.88 -3.78 21.25
N VAL A 687 27.00 -2.92 22.24
CA VAL A 687 26.30 -3.02 23.52
C VAL A 687 25.40 -1.79 23.65
N HIS A 688 24.16 -2.01 23.94
CA HIS A 688 23.17 -0.96 24.19
C HIS A 688 22.83 -0.98 25.68
N LEU A 689 22.87 0.18 26.29
CA LEU A 689 22.47 0.39 27.69
C LEU A 689 21.47 1.56 27.72
N GLY A 690 20.39 1.45 28.51
CA GLY A 690 19.42 2.49 28.71
C GLY A 690 18.97 2.60 30.17
N GLN A 691 18.79 3.82 30.67
CA GLN A 691 18.29 4.10 32.01
C GLN A 691 17.64 5.48 32.07
N LYS A 692 16.48 5.59 32.70
CA LYS A 692 15.76 6.88 32.89
C LYS A 692 15.52 7.67 31.58
N GLY A 693 15.20 6.97 30.49
CA GLY A 693 14.97 7.60 29.17
C GLY A 693 16.24 7.99 28.41
N GLU A 694 17.41 7.85 29.00
CA GLU A 694 18.69 7.98 28.30
C GLU A 694 19.15 6.62 27.77
N ARG A 695 19.62 6.60 26.53
CA ARG A 695 20.10 5.38 25.88
C ARG A 695 21.46 5.60 25.26
N MET A 696 22.35 4.63 25.45
CA MET A 696 23.71 4.66 24.93
C MET A 696 23.99 3.41 24.11
N ARG A 697 24.70 3.59 23.03
CA ARG A 697 25.24 2.52 22.22
C ARG A 697 26.76 2.56 22.22
N PHE A 698 27.39 1.50 22.70
CA PHE A 698 28.82 1.28 22.62
C PHE A 698 29.08 0.41 21.38
N THR A 699 29.73 0.99 20.40
CA THR A 699 30.10 0.30 19.15
C THR A 699 31.58 0.07 19.16
N GLY A 700 32.01 -1.19 19.10
CA GLY A 700 33.43 -1.56 19.12
C GLY A 700 33.81 -2.44 17.93
N ARG A 701 35.03 -2.19 17.41
CA ARG A 701 35.72 -3.09 16.50
C ARG A 701 37.05 -3.49 17.16
N PRO A 702 37.22 -4.77 17.49
CA PRO A 702 38.51 -5.24 17.99
C PRO A 702 39.56 -5.12 16.90
N HIS A 703 40.78 -4.74 17.24
CA HIS A 703 41.90 -4.64 16.32
C HIS A 703 43.12 -5.36 16.85
N ARG A 704 43.99 -5.86 15.98
CA ARG A 704 45.29 -6.41 16.40
C ARG A 704 46.20 -5.31 16.97
N GLY A 705 46.49 -5.40 18.24
CA GLY A 705 47.42 -4.51 18.96
C GLY A 705 46.70 -3.50 19.85
N ALA A 706 47.17 -3.32 21.08
CA ALA A 706 46.54 -2.53 22.13
C ALA A 706 46.37 -1.02 21.83
N ALA A 707 46.97 -0.50 20.78
CA ALA A 707 46.99 0.91 20.45
C ALA A 707 45.80 1.38 19.58
N ASN A 708 45.00 0.47 18.95
CA ASN A 708 44.00 0.82 17.93
C ASN A 708 42.58 0.33 18.26
N HIS A 709 42.27 0.03 19.49
CA HIS A 709 40.89 -0.24 19.90
C HIS A 709 40.09 1.06 19.90
N TRP A 710 39.00 1.12 19.11
CA TRP A 710 38.12 2.24 19.29
C TRP A 710 36.72 1.75 19.65
N VAL A 711 36.15 2.40 20.63
CA VAL A 711 34.76 2.27 20.99
C VAL A 711 34.09 3.63 20.75
N ARG A 712 33.04 3.63 19.94
CA ARG A 712 32.17 4.82 19.79
C ARG A 712 31.02 4.70 20.76
N VAL A 713 30.73 5.78 21.45
CA VAL A 713 29.52 5.88 22.27
C VAL A 713 28.58 6.88 21.63
N LYS A 714 27.37 6.44 21.35
CA LYS A 714 26.26 7.30 20.90
C LYS A 714 25.26 7.42 22.04
N ARG A 715 24.88 8.65 22.39
CA ARG A 715 23.88 8.94 23.42
C ARG A 715 22.67 9.56 22.79
N ASN A 716 21.47 9.06 23.12
CA ASN A 716 20.19 9.65 22.71
C ASN A 716 19.39 9.99 23.96
N GLN A 717 18.87 11.21 23.99
CA GLN A 717 17.82 11.61 24.94
C GLN A 717 16.46 11.52 24.26
N GLU A 718 15.42 11.08 24.97
CA GLU A 718 14.04 11.13 24.45
C GLU A 718 13.72 12.59 24.05
N ASN A 719 13.23 12.78 22.82
CA ASN A 719 12.80 14.04 22.21
C ASN A 719 13.86 15.00 21.66
N GLN A 720 15.11 14.63 21.55
CA GLN A 720 16.08 15.38 20.77
C GLN A 720 16.57 14.55 19.59
N GLY A 721 16.48 15.13 18.39
CA GLY A 721 17.02 14.54 17.17
C GLY A 721 18.49 14.17 17.31
N GLU A 722 19.04 13.42 16.36
CA GLU A 722 20.40 12.84 16.36
C GLU A 722 21.42 13.66 17.17
N GLY A 723 21.63 13.26 18.43
CA GLY A 723 22.64 13.86 19.30
C GLY A 723 24.03 13.44 18.86
N ASP A 724 24.98 14.33 19.09
CA ASP A 724 26.37 14.24 18.67
C ASP A 724 27.04 12.90 18.95
N LEU A 725 27.76 12.41 17.94
CA LEU A 725 28.70 11.30 18.05
C LEU A 725 29.88 11.74 18.93
N TYR A 726 29.87 11.37 20.20
CA TYR A 726 31.09 11.51 21.00
C TYR A 726 32.12 10.47 20.55
N LYS A 727 33.17 10.92 19.91
CA LYS A 727 34.41 10.16 19.81
C LYS A 727 35.03 10.07 21.22
N LEU A 728 34.68 9.04 21.97
CA LEU A 728 35.48 8.70 23.14
C LEU A 728 36.70 7.93 22.65
N THR A 729 37.76 8.64 22.31
CA THR A 729 39.11 8.10 22.12
C THR A 729 39.76 7.74 23.45
N ASP A 730 39.08 7.99 24.59
CA ASP A 730 39.67 7.85 25.91
C ASP A 730 39.22 6.59 26.65
N LYS A 731 40.16 5.75 26.92
CA LYS A 731 40.50 4.87 28.08
C LYS A 731 39.37 4.37 29.02
N LYS A 732 38.12 4.79 28.89
CA LYS A 732 37.01 4.48 29.79
C LYS A 732 36.33 3.16 29.46
N VAL A 733 36.16 2.83 28.19
CA VAL A 733 35.58 1.55 27.71
C VAL A 733 36.66 0.77 27.00
N SER A 734 36.88 -0.45 27.38
CA SER A 734 37.79 -1.35 26.69
C SER A 734 37.03 -2.43 25.93
N ILE A 735 37.58 -2.83 24.78
CA ILE A 735 37.15 -4.00 24.01
C ILE A 735 38.37 -4.88 23.75
N ALA A 736 38.26 -6.18 23.99
CA ALA A 736 39.34 -7.14 23.81
C ALA A 736 38.83 -8.41 23.14
N VAL A 737 39.71 -9.13 22.45
CA VAL A 737 39.46 -10.46 21.90
C VAL A 737 40.31 -11.50 22.63
N HIS A 738 39.65 -12.52 23.15
CA HIS A 738 40.27 -13.65 23.85
C HIS A 738 39.80 -14.97 23.16
N GLY A 739 40.59 -15.48 22.23
CA GLY A 739 40.20 -16.67 21.45
C GLY A 739 38.94 -16.42 20.57
N ASN A 740 37.85 -17.06 20.93
CA ASN A 740 36.57 -16.90 20.29
C ASN A 740 35.62 -15.94 21.01
N GLN A 741 36.11 -15.17 21.95
CA GLN A 741 35.34 -14.23 22.77
C GLN A 741 35.74 -12.79 22.48
N VAL A 742 34.73 -11.91 22.48
CA VAL A 742 34.89 -10.45 22.46
C VAL A 742 34.31 -9.89 23.75
N GLU A 743 35.10 -9.17 24.50
CA GLU A 743 34.75 -8.61 25.78
C GLU A 743 34.71 -7.08 25.73
N PHE A 744 33.60 -6.49 26.19
CA PHE A 744 33.52 -5.10 26.56
C PHE A 744 33.62 -4.93 28.06
N VAL A 745 34.37 -3.94 28.53
CA VAL A 745 34.37 -3.51 29.92
C VAL A 745 33.91 -2.05 29.95
N ILE A 746 32.73 -1.82 30.54
CA ILE A 746 32.05 -0.52 30.56
C ILE A 746 31.99 -0.06 32.03
N PRO A 747 32.70 1.02 32.43
CA PRO A 747 32.57 1.61 33.75
C PRO A 747 31.25 2.40 33.85
N LEU A 748 30.23 1.85 34.50
CA LEU A 748 28.89 2.40 34.55
C LEU A 748 28.83 3.80 35.15
N THR A 749 29.64 4.06 36.20
CA THR A 749 29.71 5.36 36.87
C THR A 749 30.20 6.49 35.97
N GLU A 750 31.10 6.21 35.04
CA GLU A 750 31.58 7.18 34.04
C GLU A 750 30.50 7.63 33.04
N PHE A 751 29.44 6.85 32.91
CA PHE A 751 28.30 7.12 32.06
C PHE A 751 27.04 7.53 32.83
N HIS A 752 27.20 7.82 34.14
CA HIS A 752 26.10 8.21 35.04
C HIS A 752 24.98 7.15 35.10
N ILE A 753 25.34 5.89 34.96
CA ILE A 753 24.42 4.76 35.12
C ILE A 753 24.43 4.32 36.56
N ASP A 754 23.25 4.33 37.18
CA ASP A 754 23.06 3.87 38.56
C ASP A 754 22.84 2.34 38.60
N PRO A 755 23.76 1.57 39.16
CA PRO A 755 23.62 0.11 39.19
C PRO A 755 22.48 -0.39 40.09
N ALA A 756 21.91 0.45 40.95
CA ALA A 756 20.79 0.08 41.81
C ALA A 756 19.44 0.13 41.09
N LEU A 757 19.38 0.71 39.87
CA LEU A 757 18.17 0.83 39.09
C LEU A 757 18.16 -0.17 37.89
N PRO A 758 16.98 -0.61 37.44
CA PRO A 758 16.86 -1.42 36.24
C PRO A 758 17.58 -0.80 35.06
N LEU A 759 18.34 -1.60 34.34
CA LEU A 759 19.11 -1.20 33.18
C LEU A 759 18.55 -1.86 31.94
N GLU A 760 18.15 -1.05 30.95
CA GLU A 760 17.82 -1.55 29.62
C GLU A 760 19.09 -2.04 28.94
N PHE A 761 18.99 -3.19 28.25
CA PHE A 761 20.15 -3.86 27.66
C PHE A 761 19.84 -4.44 26.27
N ASN A 762 20.80 -4.36 25.36
CA ASN A 762 20.87 -5.19 24.17
C ASN A 762 22.32 -5.40 23.70
N ALA A 763 22.54 -6.48 22.97
CA ALA A 763 23.84 -6.86 22.44
C ALA A 763 23.70 -7.29 20.97
N THR A 764 24.65 -6.88 20.13
CA THR A 764 24.62 -7.13 18.68
C THR A 764 26.00 -7.49 18.15
N ARG A 765 26.08 -8.48 17.26
CA ARG A 765 27.27 -8.83 16.48
C ARG A 765 26.98 -8.63 15.01
N LEU A 766 27.90 -8.00 14.27
CA LEU A 766 27.82 -7.70 12.85
C LEU A 766 29.10 -8.12 12.13
N GLY A 767 28.98 -8.98 11.14
CA GLY A 767 30.11 -9.46 10.39
C GLY A 767 29.73 -10.69 9.59
N ILE A 768 30.41 -11.81 9.84
CA ILE A 768 30.08 -13.10 9.22
C ILE A 768 28.63 -13.52 9.55
N VAL A 769 28.17 -13.16 10.74
CA VAL A 769 26.77 -13.26 11.17
C VAL A 769 26.24 -11.91 11.62
N SER A 770 24.93 -11.70 11.46
CA SER A 770 24.22 -10.53 11.98
C SER A 770 23.17 -11.00 12.97
N VAL A 771 23.52 -10.93 14.26
CA VAL A 771 22.73 -11.44 15.37
C VAL A 771 22.57 -10.41 16.47
N VAL A 772 21.47 -10.48 17.19
CA VAL A 772 21.09 -9.56 18.28
C VAL A 772 20.52 -10.36 19.46
N TRP A 773 20.70 -9.85 20.65
CA TRP A 773 20.17 -10.49 21.86
C TRP A 773 18.66 -10.28 22.01
N GLU A 774 18.18 -9.05 21.81
CA GLU A 774 16.76 -8.74 21.83
C GLU A 774 16.28 -8.32 20.44
N TYR A 775 15.18 -8.90 20.00
CA TYR A 775 14.70 -8.83 18.63
C TYR A 775 14.00 -7.52 18.24
N ASN A 776 13.93 -6.55 19.15
CA ASN A 776 13.15 -5.34 19.02
C ASN A 776 13.75 -4.22 18.17
N LEU A 777 14.95 -4.42 17.65
CA LEU A 777 15.62 -3.38 16.90
C LEU A 777 15.24 -3.46 15.43
N ASP A 778 14.40 -2.53 15.01
CA ASP A 778 14.21 -2.19 13.61
C ASP A 778 15.52 -1.65 13.02
N GLN A 779 15.68 -1.78 11.69
CA GLN A 779 16.86 -1.26 10.99
C GLN A 779 16.99 0.27 11.08
N LYS A 780 15.91 1.01 11.27
CA LYS A 780 15.92 2.48 11.39
C LYS A 780 16.28 2.92 12.81
N THR A 781 15.71 2.27 13.81
CA THR A 781 16.03 2.49 15.23
C THR A 781 17.43 2.03 15.61
N TYR A 782 17.95 1.09 14.89
CA TYR A 782 19.31 0.65 14.95
C TYR A 782 20.34 1.79 14.84
N LYS A 783 20.03 2.81 14.06
CA LYS A 783 20.87 4.02 14.00
C LYS A 783 20.68 4.94 15.20
N ASN A 784 19.52 4.91 15.85
CA ASN A 784 19.09 5.95 16.78
C ASN A 784 18.97 5.53 18.25
N CYS A 785 19.22 4.28 18.64
CA CYS A 785 19.04 3.78 20.01
C CYS A 785 17.64 3.98 20.60
N THR A 786 16.56 3.90 19.82
CA THR A 786 15.26 4.43 20.21
C THR A 786 14.24 3.43 20.69
N ASP A 787 14.47 2.12 20.84
CA ASP A 787 13.40 1.23 21.26
C ASP A 787 13.72 0.18 22.34
N LYS A 788 12.60 -0.39 22.83
CA LYS A 788 12.51 -1.27 23.97
C LYS A 788 13.65 -2.28 24.03
N LEU A 789 14.57 -2.00 24.90
CA LEU A 789 15.66 -2.88 25.28
C LEU A 789 15.13 -3.90 26.30
N GLY A 790 15.71 -5.10 26.34
CA GLY A 790 15.45 -6.03 27.43
C GLY A 790 16.00 -5.49 28.76
N VAL A 791 15.79 -6.18 29.86
CA VAL A 791 16.23 -5.75 31.19
C VAL A 791 17.48 -6.49 31.60
N LEU A 792 18.52 -5.75 32.02
CA LEU A 792 19.70 -6.27 32.71
C LEU A 792 19.52 -6.05 34.19
N ALA A 793 19.52 -7.14 34.94
CA ALA A 793 19.64 -7.09 36.39
C ALA A 793 21.15 -7.17 36.76
N LEU A 794 21.64 -6.13 37.42
CA LEU A 794 23.02 -6.03 37.88
C LEU A 794 23.19 -6.71 39.22
#